data_679667073111472cd422ef27c13aa45e
#
_entry.id   679667073111472cd422ef27c13aa45e
#
_cell.length_a   1.000
_cell.length_b   1.000
_cell.length_c   1.000
_cell.angle_alpha   90.00
_cell.angle_beta   90.00
_cell.angle_gamma   90.00
#
_symmetry.space_group_name_H-M   'P 1'
#
loop_
_entity.id
_entity.type
_entity.pdbx_description
1 polymer ?
#
loop_
_entity_poly.entity_id
_entity_poly.type
_entity_poly.pdbx_seq_one_letter_code
_entity_poly.pdbx_strand_id
1 'polypeptide(L)'
;MKQSRILKLLLVCLLFCFAGETYARQKAVKILAIGNSFSQDAVEQYLHELAEADGISTIIGNMYIGGCSLERHVKNARANDSAYYYRKIGLDGKRVEKKKVSLETALADEEWDYVSLQQASPFSGMYETYEVWLPELVQYVRERLPKKTKLMLHQTWAYAADAKHTGFNNYNRNQLTMYHSIVDAVKQAGKLVGIKMIIPSGTAIQNARTSFVGDHMNRDGYHLDLKIGRYTAACTWFERIFKHSAVGNAYAPEGLDDARRKVAQQAAHEAVLHPYRITDLGGEKNPLYKDPKAPIEERVNDLVARMTLEEKVLQLNQYTLGRNNNVNNVGEEVKKLPAEIGSVIYFDTDAELRNGLQRKAMEESRLGIPVLFGYDVIHGFRTVYPISLGQACSWNPGLVEQACAVAAQEARMSGVDWTFSPMIDVAHDGRWGRVAEGYGEDPYTNGVFCVASVKGYQGDTLADERRVAACLKHYVGYGASEAGRDYVYTEISKQTLWDTYMLPYEMGVKAGAVTLMSAFNDISGVPASANRYTMTEILKNRWKHDGFVVSDWGAVEQLVNQGVASSKKEASLKAFQAGMEMDMMSHGYDKYLADLLKEGKISEERLNDAVRRVLRVKFRLGLFDNPYTKKSTEEERFLLPSSLEIAGKLAEESVVLLKNEDNVL
;
A
#
# COMPACT_ATOMS: atom_id res chain seq x y z
N MET A 1 41.09 12.29 77.07
CA MET A 1 39.80 12.20 76.32
C MET A 1 39.82 12.82 74.91
N LYS A 2 40.72 13.73 74.55
CA LYS A 2 40.77 14.29 73.17
C LYS A 2 41.48 13.37 72.13
N GLN A 3 42.49 12.58 72.49
CA GLN A 3 43.21 11.73 71.56
C GLN A 3 42.40 10.51 71.09
N SER A 4 41.50 9.94 71.92
CA SER A 4 40.61 8.84 71.55
C SER A 4 39.56 9.21 70.55
N ARG A 5 39.13 10.48 70.47
CA ARG A 5 38.13 10.94 69.47
C ARG A 5 38.76 11.17 68.09
N ILE A 6 39.98 11.60 67.99
CA ILE A 6 40.73 11.82 66.74
C ILE A 6 41.07 10.50 66.09
N LEU A 7 41.45 9.48 66.89
CA LEU A 7 41.73 8.14 66.34
C LEU A 7 40.50 7.43 65.86
N LYS A 8 39.32 7.63 66.46
CA LYS A 8 38.05 7.14 65.99
C LYS A 8 37.57 7.86 64.73
N LEU A 9 37.80 9.13 64.53
CA LEU A 9 37.49 9.91 63.35
C LEU A 9 38.38 9.49 62.16
N LEU A 10 39.68 9.26 62.39
CA LEU A 10 40.62 8.74 61.39
C LEU A 10 40.30 7.32 60.97
N LEU A 11 39.81 6.44 61.86
CA LEU A 11 39.39 5.07 61.52
C LEU A 11 38.08 5.07 60.70
N VAL A 12 37.15 5.99 60.94
CA VAL A 12 35.92 6.16 60.17
C VAL A 12 36.21 6.76 58.78
N CYS A 13 37.13 7.71 58.66
CA CYS A 13 37.58 8.22 57.37
C CYS A 13 38.38 7.18 56.55
N LEU A 14 39.17 6.32 57.18
CA LEU A 14 39.86 5.22 56.52
C LEU A 14 38.87 4.09 56.03
N LEU A 15 37.78 3.86 56.79
CA LEU A 15 36.73 2.93 56.38
C LEU A 15 35.88 3.49 55.22
N PHE A 16 35.74 4.82 55.06
CA PHE A 16 35.10 5.45 53.91
C PHE A 16 36.02 5.55 52.66
N CYS A 17 37.35 5.50 52.83
CA CYS A 17 38.30 5.47 51.71
C CYS A 17 38.53 4.05 51.16
N PHE A 18 38.06 3.00 51.82
CA PHE A 18 38.11 1.60 51.32
C PHE A 18 36.74 1.03 50.94
N ALA A 19 35.66 1.86 50.97
CA ALA A 19 34.49 1.59 50.19
C ALA A 19 34.81 1.90 48.72
N GLY A 20 35.86 1.33 48.20
CA GLY A 20 36.12 1.26 46.79
C GLY A 20 34.88 0.57 46.18
N GLU A 21 34.22 1.29 45.28
CA GLU A 21 33.11 0.80 44.46
C GLU A 21 33.52 -0.56 43.90
N THR A 22 33.10 -1.62 44.55
CA THR A 22 32.92 -2.91 43.84
C THR A 22 31.72 -2.67 42.94
N TYR A 23 31.93 -1.94 41.83
CA TYR A 23 31.11 -2.12 40.65
C TYR A 23 31.16 -3.61 40.33
N ALA A 24 30.12 -4.34 40.68
CA ALA A 24 29.93 -5.66 40.19
C ALA A 24 30.03 -5.53 38.68
N ARG A 25 31.10 -6.01 38.08
CA ARG A 25 31.37 -5.93 36.64
C ARG A 25 30.18 -6.57 35.96
N GLN A 26 29.29 -5.74 35.44
CA GLN A 26 28.04 -6.18 34.82
C GLN A 26 28.39 -7.18 33.72
N LYS A 27 27.82 -8.37 33.78
CA LYS A 27 28.15 -9.45 32.85
C LYS A 27 27.95 -8.96 31.42
N ALA A 28 28.99 -9.04 30.59
CA ALA A 28 28.92 -8.59 29.20
C ALA A 28 27.80 -9.29 28.45
N VAL A 29 27.03 -8.56 27.68
CA VAL A 29 26.01 -9.10 26.77
C VAL A 29 26.68 -9.58 25.49
N LYS A 30 26.44 -10.84 25.13
CA LYS A 30 27.08 -11.50 24.02
C LYS A 30 26.13 -11.73 22.86
N ILE A 31 26.45 -11.15 21.71
CA ILE A 31 25.60 -11.12 20.52
C ILE A 31 26.35 -11.75 19.35
N LEU A 32 25.73 -12.70 18.64
CA LEU A 32 26.26 -13.26 17.40
C LEU A 32 25.29 -12.99 16.24
N ALA A 33 25.78 -12.38 15.18
CA ALA A 33 25.07 -12.28 13.91
C ALA A 33 25.54 -13.38 12.94
N ILE A 34 24.59 -14.11 12.36
CA ILE A 34 24.85 -15.06 11.26
C ILE A 34 24.22 -14.43 10.01
N GLY A 35 25.08 -13.90 9.13
CA GLY A 35 24.57 -13.10 8.01
C GLY A 35 25.58 -12.85 6.88
N ASN A 36 25.57 -11.63 6.38
CA ASN A 36 26.34 -11.20 5.21
C ASN A 36 26.75 -9.73 5.35
N SER A 37 26.92 -8.99 4.22
CA SER A 37 27.24 -7.56 4.26
C SER A 37 26.20 -6.69 4.98
N PHE A 38 24.96 -7.14 5.09
CA PHE A 38 23.91 -6.41 5.82
C PHE A 38 24.06 -6.57 7.34
N SER A 39 24.45 -7.74 7.85
CA SER A 39 24.83 -7.85 9.27
C SER A 39 26.11 -7.06 9.57
N GLN A 40 27.07 -7.03 8.64
CA GLN A 40 28.27 -6.20 8.77
C GLN A 40 27.89 -4.72 8.99
N ASP A 41 27.04 -4.19 8.12
CA ASP A 41 26.61 -2.77 8.21
C ASP A 41 25.81 -2.47 9.49
N ALA A 42 25.14 -3.47 10.08
CA ALA A 42 24.28 -3.27 11.25
C ALA A 42 25.00 -3.44 12.61
N VAL A 43 26.00 -4.33 12.72
CA VAL A 43 26.53 -4.70 14.05
C VAL A 43 28.02 -4.49 14.24
N GLU A 44 28.81 -4.39 13.15
CA GLU A 44 30.26 -4.29 13.27
C GLU A 44 30.77 -2.87 13.59
N GLN A 45 29.92 -1.88 13.55
CA GLN A 45 30.23 -0.48 13.89
C GLN A 45 29.08 0.10 14.70
N TYR A 46 29.42 0.93 15.67
CA TYR A 46 28.51 1.75 16.47
C TYR A 46 27.65 1.02 17.51
N LEU A 47 27.39 -0.30 17.38
CA LEU A 47 26.58 -1.04 18.36
C LEU A 47 27.31 -1.20 19.69
N HIS A 48 28.63 -1.48 19.65
CA HIS A 48 29.47 -1.59 20.86
C HIS A 48 29.56 -0.23 21.57
N GLU A 49 29.84 0.82 20.83
CA GLU A 49 30.03 2.18 21.34
C GLU A 49 28.73 2.77 21.89
N LEU A 50 27.57 2.46 21.26
CA LEU A 50 26.24 2.82 21.80
C LEU A 50 25.97 2.14 23.14
N ALA A 51 26.33 0.86 23.26
CA ALA A 51 26.17 0.10 24.49
C ALA A 51 27.14 0.61 25.58
N GLU A 52 28.40 0.88 25.22
CA GLU A 52 29.41 1.41 26.13
C GLU A 52 29.01 2.79 26.69
N ALA A 53 28.47 3.68 25.82
CA ALA A 53 27.98 4.99 26.24
C ALA A 53 26.81 4.89 27.25
N ASP A 54 26.11 3.77 27.28
CA ASP A 54 25.03 3.46 28.23
C ASP A 54 25.50 2.55 29.39
N GLY A 55 26.81 2.36 29.54
CA GLY A 55 27.42 1.56 30.61
C GLY A 55 27.30 0.05 30.44
N ILE A 56 26.94 -0.44 29.24
CA ILE A 56 26.73 -1.86 28.96
C ILE A 56 27.95 -2.44 28.23
N SER A 57 28.63 -3.43 28.85
CA SER A 57 29.73 -4.16 28.22
C SER A 57 29.18 -5.18 27.19
N THR A 58 29.78 -5.27 26.02
CA THR A 58 29.36 -6.19 24.97
C THR A 58 30.50 -7.00 24.35
N ILE A 59 30.16 -8.19 23.84
CA ILE A 59 30.97 -8.97 22.90
C ILE A 59 30.10 -9.21 21.69
N ILE A 60 30.55 -8.80 20.50
CA ILE A 60 29.75 -8.89 19.27
C ILE A 60 30.49 -9.72 18.25
N GLY A 61 29.91 -10.84 17.84
CA GLY A 61 30.41 -11.71 16.78
C GLY A 61 29.59 -11.51 15.49
N ASN A 62 30.24 -11.61 14.33
CA ASN A 62 29.57 -11.65 13.03
C ASN A 62 30.17 -12.77 12.17
N MET A 63 29.32 -13.72 11.76
CA MET A 63 29.66 -14.78 10.80
C MET A 63 29.35 -14.29 9.40
N TYR A 64 30.37 -13.80 8.72
CA TYR A 64 30.28 -13.08 7.47
C TYR A 64 30.68 -13.92 6.25
N ILE A 65 29.80 -13.95 5.26
CA ILE A 65 30.11 -14.25 3.85
C ILE A 65 29.32 -13.27 2.98
N GLY A 66 29.98 -12.60 2.03
CA GLY A 66 29.30 -11.67 1.12
C GLY A 66 28.13 -12.32 0.38
N GLY A 67 26.93 -11.71 0.43
CA GLY A 67 25.72 -12.20 -0.23
C GLY A 67 25.22 -13.57 0.26
N CYS A 68 25.61 -14.05 1.43
CA CYS A 68 25.20 -15.36 1.95
C CYS A 68 23.70 -15.43 2.19
N SER A 69 23.04 -16.38 1.52
CA SER A 69 21.63 -16.71 1.71
C SER A 69 21.43 -17.75 2.81
N LEU A 70 20.19 -17.88 3.29
CA LEU A 70 19.81 -18.96 4.23
C LEU A 70 20.16 -20.34 3.68
N GLU A 71 19.91 -20.57 2.38
CA GLU A 71 20.33 -21.80 1.70
C GLU A 71 21.83 -22.08 1.87
N ARG A 72 22.67 -21.08 1.64
CA ARG A 72 24.13 -21.22 1.75
C ARG A 72 24.55 -21.46 3.20
N HIS A 73 23.92 -20.77 4.16
CA HIS A 73 24.17 -21.05 5.59
C HIS A 73 23.85 -22.50 5.96
N VAL A 74 22.71 -23.05 5.49
CA VAL A 74 22.32 -24.43 5.72
C VAL A 74 23.30 -25.40 5.08
N LYS A 75 23.70 -25.18 3.83
CA LYS A 75 24.68 -26.04 3.14
C LYS A 75 26.02 -26.05 3.87
N ASN A 76 26.51 -24.91 4.33
CA ASN A 76 27.75 -24.81 5.11
C ASN A 76 27.60 -25.47 6.47
N ALA A 77 26.44 -25.37 7.12
CA ALA A 77 26.16 -26.04 8.39
C ALA A 77 26.17 -27.57 8.26
N ARG A 78 25.52 -28.11 7.21
CA ARG A 78 25.50 -29.56 6.91
C ARG A 78 26.92 -30.13 6.68
N ALA A 79 27.74 -29.37 5.95
CA ALA A 79 29.11 -29.77 5.60
C ALA A 79 30.12 -29.44 6.72
N ASN A 80 29.71 -28.74 7.77
CA ASN A 80 30.61 -28.10 8.76
C ASN A 80 31.74 -27.30 8.10
N ASP A 81 31.38 -26.57 7.00
CA ASP A 81 32.35 -25.89 6.14
C ASP A 81 32.94 -24.63 6.83
N SER A 82 34.26 -24.55 6.82
CA SER A 82 35.02 -23.41 7.33
C SER A 82 35.05 -22.24 6.35
N ALA A 83 33.88 -21.85 5.83
CA ALA A 83 33.72 -20.84 4.75
C ALA A 83 33.64 -19.40 5.23
N TYR A 84 33.54 -19.14 6.53
CA TYR A 84 33.24 -17.84 7.06
C TYR A 84 34.46 -17.01 7.43
N TYR A 85 34.27 -15.67 7.31
CA TYR A 85 35.06 -14.70 8.07
C TYR A 85 34.35 -14.49 9.41
N TYR A 86 34.96 -14.90 10.50
CA TYR A 86 34.46 -14.64 11.84
C TYR A 86 35.09 -13.38 12.39
N ARG A 87 34.28 -12.34 12.53
CA ARG A 87 34.67 -11.02 13.00
C ARG A 87 34.11 -10.82 14.41
N LYS A 88 34.96 -10.53 15.36
CA LYS A 88 34.60 -10.39 16.77
C LYS A 88 35.08 -9.07 17.32
N ILE A 89 34.19 -8.31 17.93
CA ILE A 89 34.47 -7.10 18.71
C ILE A 89 34.52 -7.54 20.16
N GLY A 90 35.65 -7.33 20.79
CA GLY A 90 35.89 -7.69 22.17
C GLY A 90 35.40 -6.65 23.16
N LEU A 91 35.63 -6.89 24.46
CA LEU A 91 35.29 -5.95 25.53
C LEU A 91 36.01 -4.59 25.42
N ASP A 92 37.11 -4.55 24.70
CA ASP A 92 37.93 -3.36 24.44
C ASP A 92 37.51 -2.60 23.15
N GLY A 93 36.40 -2.98 22.56
CA GLY A 93 35.88 -2.41 21.31
C GLY A 93 36.70 -2.77 20.07
N LYS A 94 37.79 -3.54 20.21
CA LYS A 94 38.65 -3.88 19.08
C LYS A 94 38.10 -5.06 18.29
N ARG A 95 38.04 -4.88 16.96
CA ARG A 95 37.63 -5.92 16.02
C ARG A 95 38.79 -6.82 15.64
N VAL A 96 38.60 -8.11 15.83
CA VAL A 96 39.51 -9.20 15.37
C VAL A 96 38.79 -9.99 14.29
N GLU A 97 39.48 -10.36 13.20
CA GLU A 97 38.94 -11.22 12.13
C GLU A 97 39.73 -12.55 12.08
N LYS A 98 38.98 -13.65 12.10
CA LYS A 98 39.51 -15.00 11.82
C LYS A 98 38.86 -15.48 10.51
N LYS A 99 39.69 -15.96 9.59
CA LYS A 99 39.25 -16.55 8.31
C LYS A 99 39.11 -18.05 8.44
N LYS A 100 38.31 -18.64 7.55
CA LYS A 100 38.08 -20.09 7.50
C LYS A 100 37.56 -20.64 8.83
N VAL A 101 36.43 -20.10 9.30
CA VAL A 101 35.75 -20.54 10.52
C VAL A 101 34.44 -21.20 10.13
N SER A 102 34.06 -22.30 10.81
CA SER A 102 32.73 -22.90 10.64
C SER A 102 31.71 -22.31 11.59
N LEU A 103 30.40 -22.47 11.29
CA LEU A 103 29.32 -22.05 12.18
C LEU A 103 29.44 -22.72 13.56
N GLU A 104 29.78 -24.00 13.61
CA GLU A 104 29.96 -24.77 14.86
C GLU A 104 31.03 -24.14 15.76
N THR A 105 32.17 -23.78 15.17
CA THR A 105 33.27 -23.12 15.91
C THR A 105 32.83 -21.81 16.51
N ALA A 106 32.10 -20.99 15.76
CA ALA A 106 31.65 -19.66 16.25
C ALA A 106 30.53 -19.75 17.28
N LEU A 107 29.62 -20.72 17.14
CA LEU A 107 28.56 -20.98 18.13
C LEU A 107 29.15 -21.44 19.47
N ALA A 108 30.26 -22.16 19.45
CA ALA A 108 30.96 -22.63 20.65
C ALA A 108 31.96 -21.63 21.26
N ASP A 109 32.28 -20.53 20.59
CA ASP A 109 33.30 -19.55 21.02
C ASP A 109 32.88 -18.76 22.27
N GLU A 110 31.57 -18.53 22.45
CA GLU A 110 31.03 -17.81 23.61
C GLU A 110 29.70 -18.43 24.09
N GLU A 111 29.34 -18.17 25.34
CA GLU A 111 27.93 -18.34 25.77
C GLU A 111 27.05 -17.19 25.26
N TRP A 112 26.62 -17.28 24.01
CA TRP A 112 25.84 -16.23 23.37
C TRP A 112 24.50 -16.00 24.06
N ASP A 113 24.20 -14.73 24.40
CA ASP A 113 22.89 -14.33 24.94
C ASP A 113 21.86 -14.16 23.80
N TYR A 114 22.32 -13.66 22.65
CA TYR A 114 21.50 -13.41 21.46
C TYR A 114 22.18 -13.93 20.20
N VAL A 115 21.41 -14.57 19.31
CA VAL A 115 21.88 -14.96 17.98
C VAL A 115 20.86 -14.54 16.94
N SER A 116 21.30 -13.79 15.92
CA SER A 116 20.44 -13.34 14.83
C SER A 116 20.67 -14.12 13.55
N LEU A 117 19.58 -14.31 12.81
CA LEU A 117 19.55 -14.91 11.48
C LEU A 117 18.94 -13.90 10.50
N GLN A 118 19.37 -13.91 9.24
CA GLN A 118 18.85 -13.05 8.18
C GLN A 118 18.97 -13.72 6.83
N GLN A 119 18.16 -13.24 5.86
CA GLN A 119 18.27 -13.64 4.46
C GLN A 119 19.22 -12.71 3.69
N ALA A 120 19.70 -13.14 2.53
CA ALA A 120 20.39 -12.27 1.59
C ALA A 120 19.43 -11.26 0.96
N SER A 121 19.90 -10.03 0.75
CA SER A 121 19.04 -8.93 0.35
C SER A 121 18.19 -9.14 -0.92
N PRO A 122 18.66 -9.84 -1.98
CA PRO A 122 17.81 -10.14 -3.14
C PRO A 122 16.58 -11.00 -2.82
N PHE A 123 16.66 -11.81 -1.76
CA PHE A 123 15.64 -12.78 -1.36
C PHE A 123 14.91 -12.40 -0.06
N SER A 124 15.29 -11.27 0.55
CA SER A 124 14.82 -10.91 1.89
C SER A 124 13.31 -10.65 1.99
N GLY A 125 12.64 -10.33 0.87
CA GLY A 125 11.18 -10.21 0.77
C GLY A 125 10.49 -11.44 0.14
N MET A 126 11.20 -12.54 -0.07
CA MET A 126 10.69 -13.75 -0.72
C MET A 126 10.48 -14.84 0.33
N TYR A 127 9.26 -14.92 0.89
CA TYR A 127 8.95 -15.81 2.02
C TYR A 127 9.25 -17.27 1.74
N GLU A 128 9.02 -17.75 0.53
CA GLU A 128 9.32 -19.12 0.09
C GLU A 128 10.77 -19.52 0.33
N THR A 129 11.71 -18.57 0.32
CA THR A 129 13.13 -18.84 0.59
C THR A 129 13.44 -18.99 2.09
N TYR A 130 12.57 -18.45 2.96
CA TYR A 130 12.65 -18.69 4.40
C TYR A 130 11.99 -20.02 4.76
N GLU A 131 10.83 -20.32 4.18
CA GLU A 131 10.07 -21.54 4.47
C GLU A 131 10.90 -22.80 4.25
N VAL A 132 11.70 -22.83 3.19
CA VAL A 132 12.55 -23.98 2.85
C VAL A 132 13.77 -24.10 3.76
N TRP A 133 14.45 -23.01 4.08
CA TRP A 133 15.80 -23.08 4.66
C TRP A 133 15.89 -22.64 6.13
N LEU A 134 15.02 -21.75 6.58
CA LEU A 134 15.12 -21.19 7.94
C LEU A 134 14.87 -22.23 9.05
N PRO A 135 13.89 -23.15 8.95
CA PRO A 135 13.62 -24.14 9.99
C PRO A 135 14.84 -25.00 10.32
N GLU A 136 15.55 -25.46 9.29
CA GLU A 136 16.74 -26.28 9.47
C GLU A 136 17.89 -25.49 10.09
N LEU A 137 18.13 -24.26 9.64
CA LEU A 137 19.16 -23.41 10.23
C LEU A 137 18.87 -23.10 11.71
N VAL A 138 17.62 -22.84 12.05
CA VAL A 138 17.17 -22.62 13.44
C VAL A 138 17.38 -23.87 14.27
N GLN A 139 17.06 -25.06 13.77
CA GLN A 139 17.29 -26.31 14.46
C GLN A 139 18.81 -26.52 14.72
N TYR A 140 19.64 -26.38 13.69
CA TYR A 140 21.08 -26.50 13.78
C TYR A 140 21.69 -25.58 14.85
N VAL A 141 21.26 -24.33 14.88
CA VAL A 141 21.71 -23.32 15.84
C VAL A 141 21.22 -23.65 17.26
N ARG A 142 19.94 -24.06 17.41
CA ARG A 142 19.33 -24.41 18.70
C ARG A 142 20.02 -25.60 19.38
N GLU A 143 20.40 -26.60 18.61
CA GLU A 143 21.09 -27.80 19.12
C GLU A 143 22.47 -27.51 19.72
N ARG A 144 23.09 -26.39 19.31
CA ARG A 144 24.47 -25.99 19.70
C ARG A 144 24.52 -24.85 20.71
N LEU A 145 23.38 -24.35 21.11
CA LEU A 145 23.29 -23.20 22.03
C LEU A 145 22.57 -23.56 23.33
N PRO A 146 22.91 -22.90 24.45
CA PRO A 146 22.13 -22.98 25.67
C PRO A 146 20.65 -22.61 25.44
N LYS A 147 19.73 -23.29 26.13
CA LYS A 147 18.28 -23.01 26.02
C LYS A 147 17.90 -21.54 26.35
N LYS A 148 18.73 -20.87 27.16
CA LYS A 148 18.54 -19.44 27.54
C LYS A 148 18.82 -18.47 26.39
N THR A 149 19.59 -18.87 25.37
CA THR A 149 19.96 -18.01 24.24
C THR A 149 18.73 -17.62 23.42
N LYS A 150 18.56 -16.32 23.18
CA LYS A 150 17.45 -15.78 22.40
C LYS A 150 17.80 -15.71 20.93
N LEU A 151 17.00 -16.35 20.09
CA LEU A 151 17.11 -16.19 18.64
C LEU A 151 16.31 -14.99 18.17
N MET A 152 16.85 -14.29 17.17
CA MET A 152 16.29 -13.10 16.56
C MET A 152 16.28 -13.24 15.03
N LEU A 153 15.34 -12.57 14.35
CA LEU A 153 15.41 -12.34 12.91
C LEU A 153 15.76 -10.88 12.66
N HIS A 154 16.75 -10.66 11.82
CA HIS A 154 17.11 -9.33 11.35
C HIS A 154 16.29 -9.00 10.10
N GLN A 155 15.38 -8.05 10.23
CA GLN A 155 14.67 -7.43 9.12
C GLN A 155 15.62 -6.46 8.43
N THR A 156 16.11 -6.84 7.27
CA THR A 156 17.01 -6.00 6.47
C THR A 156 16.21 -4.88 5.78
N TRP A 157 16.90 -3.97 5.11
CA TRP A 157 16.31 -2.78 4.48
C TRP A 157 16.11 -2.95 2.98
N ALA A 158 15.16 -2.20 2.44
CA ALA A 158 14.95 -2.06 1.00
C ALA A 158 16.08 -1.22 0.37
N TYR A 159 16.36 -1.51 -0.90
CA TYR A 159 17.33 -0.75 -1.69
C TYR A 159 16.89 0.71 -1.88
N ALA A 160 17.83 1.60 -2.23
CA ALA A 160 17.51 2.93 -2.68
C ALA A 160 16.72 2.89 -3.99
N ALA A 161 15.91 3.92 -4.26
CA ALA A 161 15.04 3.95 -5.42
C ALA A 161 15.81 3.89 -6.77
N ASP A 162 17.06 4.38 -6.79
CA ASP A 162 17.96 4.38 -7.96
C ASP A 162 18.93 3.18 -8.02
N ALA A 163 18.80 2.21 -7.10
CA ALA A 163 19.68 1.06 -7.00
C ALA A 163 19.77 0.26 -8.31
N LYS A 164 20.98 -0.08 -8.73
CA LYS A 164 21.24 -0.85 -9.96
C LYS A 164 21.39 -2.36 -9.73
N HIS A 165 21.28 -2.82 -8.50
CA HIS A 165 21.44 -4.22 -8.14
C HIS A 165 20.36 -5.09 -8.83
N THR A 166 20.77 -6.20 -9.44
CA THR A 166 19.85 -7.09 -10.20
C THR A 166 18.76 -7.71 -9.35
N GLY A 167 19.04 -7.98 -8.06
CA GLY A 167 18.04 -8.47 -7.09
C GLY A 167 16.87 -7.50 -6.85
N PHE A 168 16.98 -6.23 -7.27
CA PHE A 168 15.89 -5.27 -7.21
C PHE A 168 14.75 -5.60 -8.19
N ASN A 169 15.06 -6.37 -9.25
CA ASN A 169 14.05 -6.83 -10.20
C ASN A 169 13.00 -7.75 -9.55
N ASN A 170 13.35 -8.47 -8.47
CA ASN A 170 12.41 -9.30 -7.70
C ASN A 170 11.26 -8.47 -7.07
N TYR A 171 11.43 -7.16 -7.00
CA TYR A 171 10.50 -6.20 -6.39
C TYR A 171 10.05 -5.13 -7.38
N ASN A 172 10.05 -5.44 -8.68
CA ASN A 172 9.70 -4.51 -9.76
C ASN A 172 10.52 -3.21 -9.73
N ARG A 173 11.75 -3.24 -9.17
CA ARG A 173 12.60 -2.07 -8.92
C ARG A 173 11.90 -0.95 -8.13
N ASN A 174 10.97 -1.32 -7.27
CA ASN A 174 10.22 -0.39 -6.41
C ASN A 174 10.64 -0.56 -4.96
N GLN A 175 11.06 0.53 -4.32
CA GLN A 175 11.58 0.55 -2.95
C GLN A 175 10.52 0.16 -1.92
N LEU A 176 9.30 0.71 -2.03
CA LEU A 176 8.22 0.42 -1.11
C LEU A 176 7.72 -1.02 -1.28
N THR A 177 7.61 -1.51 -2.50
CA THR A 177 7.30 -2.92 -2.77
C THR A 177 8.32 -3.83 -2.10
N MET A 178 9.63 -3.52 -2.24
CA MET A 178 10.68 -4.29 -1.58
C MET A 178 10.56 -4.23 -0.05
N TYR A 179 10.31 -3.05 0.51
CA TYR A 179 10.15 -2.86 1.95
C TYR A 179 8.98 -3.71 2.49
N HIS A 180 7.80 -3.59 1.91
CA HIS A 180 6.63 -4.35 2.37
C HIS A 180 6.83 -5.86 2.21
N SER A 181 7.43 -6.31 1.11
CA SER A 181 7.77 -7.72 0.92
C SER A 181 8.72 -8.23 2.02
N ILE A 182 9.71 -7.43 2.42
CA ILE A 182 10.65 -7.79 3.50
C ILE A 182 9.90 -7.88 4.85
N VAL A 183 9.07 -6.91 5.16
CA VAL A 183 8.26 -6.89 6.38
C VAL A 183 7.39 -8.14 6.47
N ASP A 184 6.66 -8.45 5.41
CA ASP A 184 5.76 -9.58 5.34
C ASP A 184 6.51 -10.92 5.43
N ALA A 185 7.61 -11.07 4.69
CA ALA A 185 8.42 -12.28 4.71
C ALA A 185 9.00 -12.56 6.11
N VAL A 186 9.57 -11.55 6.77
CA VAL A 186 10.15 -11.70 8.11
C VAL A 186 9.08 -11.97 9.17
N LYS A 187 7.90 -11.34 9.08
CA LYS A 187 6.76 -11.59 9.96
C LYS A 187 6.26 -13.04 9.86
N GLN A 188 6.16 -13.57 8.64
CA GLN A 188 5.78 -14.96 8.39
C GLN A 188 6.88 -15.92 8.84
N ALA A 189 8.14 -15.62 8.51
CA ALA A 189 9.30 -16.42 8.92
C ALA A 189 9.40 -16.54 10.45
N GLY A 190 9.16 -15.44 11.18
CA GLY A 190 9.11 -15.45 12.64
C GLY A 190 8.04 -16.38 13.20
N LYS A 191 6.86 -16.40 12.60
CA LYS A 191 5.76 -17.31 12.96
C LYS A 191 6.11 -18.76 12.66
N LEU A 192 6.70 -19.03 11.50
CA LEU A 192 7.11 -20.38 11.06
C LEU A 192 8.02 -21.07 12.06
N VAL A 193 9.02 -20.35 12.58
CA VAL A 193 10.06 -20.94 13.48
C VAL A 193 9.88 -20.54 14.95
N GLY A 194 8.80 -19.87 15.32
CA GLY A 194 8.50 -19.45 16.69
C GLY A 194 9.44 -18.37 17.24
N ILE A 195 10.10 -17.58 16.38
CA ILE A 195 10.96 -16.46 16.77
C ILE A 195 10.14 -15.17 16.82
N LYS A 196 9.94 -14.64 18.03
CA LYS A 196 9.15 -13.40 18.27
C LYS A 196 10.00 -12.12 18.25
N MET A 197 11.31 -12.24 18.37
CA MET A 197 12.21 -11.09 18.43
C MET A 197 12.70 -10.73 17.03
N ILE A 198 12.15 -9.65 16.49
CA ILE A 198 12.56 -9.07 15.20
C ILE A 198 13.38 -7.81 15.47
N ILE A 199 14.48 -7.65 14.75
CA ILE A 199 15.26 -6.41 14.72
C ILE A 199 14.82 -5.61 13.48
N PRO A 200 14.03 -4.52 13.61
CA PRO A 200 13.37 -3.88 12.48
C PRO A 200 14.26 -2.81 11.81
N SER A 201 15.51 -3.17 11.44
CA SER A 201 16.42 -2.21 10.80
C SER A 201 15.88 -1.67 9.47
N GLY A 202 15.16 -2.51 8.70
CA GLY A 202 14.52 -2.07 7.45
C GLY A 202 13.47 -0.98 7.69
N THR A 203 12.65 -1.12 8.73
CA THR A 203 11.67 -0.11 9.12
C THR A 203 12.36 1.17 9.61
N ALA A 204 13.44 1.05 10.40
CA ALA A 204 14.19 2.23 10.86
C ALA A 204 14.82 3.02 9.69
N ILE A 205 15.40 2.32 8.72
CA ILE A 205 15.95 2.96 7.51
C ILE A 205 14.82 3.64 6.71
N GLN A 206 13.65 3.01 6.59
CA GLN A 206 12.52 3.61 5.90
C GLN A 206 11.94 4.80 6.64
N ASN A 207 11.89 4.77 7.99
CA ASN A 207 11.53 5.92 8.80
C ASN A 207 12.50 7.11 8.58
N ALA A 208 13.82 6.85 8.60
CA ALA A 208 14.82 7.90 8.36
C ALA A 208 14.67 8.56 6.99
N ARG A 209 14.29 7.80 5.97
CA ARG A 209 14.01 8.31 4.61
C ARG A 209 12.85 9.31 4.56
N THR A 210 11.92 9.28 5.50
CA THR A 210 10.80 10.22 5.56
C THR A 210 11.20 11.60 6.09
N SER A 211 12.39 11.72 6.68
CA SER A 211 12.93 12.98 7.17
C SER A 211 13.63 13.79 6.07
N PHE A 212 14.22 14.92 6.43
CA PHE A 212 15.04 15.72 5.53
C PHE A 212 16.24 14.96 4.93
N VAL A 213 16.61 13.81 5.49
CA VAL A 213 17.70 12.96 4.98
C VAL A 213 17.33 12.33 3.62
N GLY A 214 16.04 12.04 3.40
CA GLY A 214 15.57 11.45 2.15
C GLY A 214 16.21 10.09 1.86
N ASP A 215 16.34 9.74 0.58
CA ASP A 215 16.87 8.43 0.15
C ASP A 215 18.43 8.39 0.10
N HIS A 216 19.08 9.06 1.08
CA HIS A 216 20.53 9.06 1.23
C HIS A 216 21.04 8.14 2.33
N MET A 217 20.29 7.06 2.60
CA MET A 217 20.62 6.07 3.62
C MET A 217 21.59 4.99 3.12
N ASN A 218 21.86 4.92 1.82
CA ASN A 218 22.71 3.92 1.16
C ASN A 218 23.89 4.58 0.44
N ARG A 219 25.07 3.88 0.42
CA ARG A 219 26.29 4.37 -0.27
C ARG A 219 26.39 3.94 -1.74
N ASP A 220 25.81 2.79 -2.09
CA ASP A 220 25.89 2.16 -3.42
C ASP A 220 24.53 1.64 -3.92
N GLY A 221 23.46 2.18 -3.36
CA GLY A 221 22.09 1.81 -3.63
C GLY A 221 21.53 0.64 -2.78
N TYR A 222 22.38 -0.15 -2.11
CA TYR A 222 21.91 -1.28 -1.28
C TYR A 222 22.65 -1.46 0.05
N HIS A 223 23.95 -1.18 0.16
CA HIS A 223 24.65 -1.14 1.43
C HIS A 223 24.41 0.20 2.13
N LEU A 224 24.38 0.21 3.45
CA LEU A 224 24.12 1.43 4.23
C LEU A 224 25.22 2.46 4.07
N ASP A 225 24.85 3.75 4.10
CA ASP A 225 25.79 4.85 4.30
C ASP A 225 26.64 4.61 5.55
N LEU A 226 27.93 4.97 5.46
CA LEU A 226 28.90 4.62 6.49
C LEU A 226 28.65 5.30 7.84
N LYS A 227 27.95 6.45 7.86
CA LYS A 227 27.63 7.22 9.07
C LYS A 227 26.18 7.03 9.45
N ILE A 228 25.27 7.79 8.84
CA ILE A 228 23.86 7.80 9.25
C ILE A 228 23.17 6.45 9.05
N GLY A 229 23.42 5.76 7.92
CA GLY A 229 22.79 4.47 7.63
C GLY A 229 23.16 3.41 8.65
N ARG A 230 24.47 3.18 8.86
CA ARG A 230 24.98 2.20 9.85
C ARG A 230 24.58 2.58 11.28
N TYR A 231 24.65 3.85 11.61
CA TYR A 231 24.26 4.32 12.96
C TYR A 231 22.77 4.10 13.23
N THR A 232 21.89 4.33 12.26
CA THR A 232 20.46 4.02 12.37
C THR A 232 20.21 2.54 12.64
N ALA A 233 20.89 1.66 11.89
CA ALA A 233 20.78 0.23 12.10
C ALA A 233 21.32 -0.18 13.49
N ALA A 234 22.48 0.34 13.90
CA ALA A 234 23.07 0.07 15.22
C ALA A 234 22.15 0.56 16.36
N CYS A 235 21.55 1.75 16.27
CA CYS A 235 20.55 2.25 17.21
C CYS A 235 19.35 1.31 17.33
N THR A 236 18.90 0.73 16.20
CA THR A 236 17.78 -0.24 16.20
C THR A 236 18.14 -1.53 16.92
N TRP A 237 19.35 -2.05 16.69
CA TRP A 237 19.86 -3.22 17.41
C TRP A 237 20.02 -2.92 18.89
N PHE A 238 20.62 -1.78 19.24
CA PHE A 238 20.80 -1.32 20.60
C PHE A 238 19.47 -1.31 21.37
N GLU A 239 18.49 -0.58 20.88
CA GLU A 239 17.22 -0.43 21.57
C GLU A 239 16.45 -1.76 21.66
N ARG A 240 16.48 -2.57 20.61
CA ARG A 240 15.77 -3.85 20.59
C ARG A 240 16.35 -4.89 21.53
N ILE A 241 17.67 -4.91 21.70
CA ILE A 241 18.38 -5.88 22.55
C ILE A 241 18.41 -5.44 24.02
N PHE A 242 18.82 -4.21 24.27
CA PHE A 242 19.05 -3.72 25.64
C PHE A 242 17.78 -3.12 26.27
N LYS A 243 16.77 -2.81 25.47
CA LYS A 243 15.50 -2.17 25.89
C LYS A 243 15.68 -0.77 26.52
N HIS A 244 16.76 -0.12 26.18
CA HIS A 244 17.03 1.27 26.48
C HIS A 244 16.82 2.09 25.21
N SER A 245 16.21 3.27 25.34
CA SER A 245 15.98 4.12 24.18
C SER A 245 17.28 4.59 23.54
N ALA A 246 17.37 4.49 22.22
CA ALA A 246 18.48 5.09 21.47
C ALA A 246 18.38 6.64 21.46
N VAL A 247 17.19 7.20 21.67
CA VAL A 247 16.97 8.65 21.71
C VAL A 247 17.67 9.23 22.96
N GLY A 248 18.59 10.14 22.70
CA GLY A 248 19.39 10.78 23.78
C GLY A 248 20.67 10.02 24.16
N ASN A 249 20.97 8.87 23.54
CA ASN A 249 22.26 8.21 23.75
C ASN A 249 23.40 9.16 23.37
N ALA A 250 24.42 9.23 24.22
CA ALA A 250 25.50 10.21 24.10
C ALA A 250 26.45 9.95 22.93
N TYR A 251 26.55 8.69 22.49
CA TYR A 251 27.45 8.32 21.38
C TYR A 251 26.93 8.83 20.03
N ALA A 252 27.84 9.31 19.21
CA ALA A 252 27.62 9.61 17.81
C ALA A 252 28.87 9.31 16.97
N PRO A 253 28.73 8.78 15.75
CA PRO A 253 29.86 8.62 14.83
C PRO A 253 30.57 9.95 14.54
N GLU A 254 31.89 9.90 14.43
CA GLU A 254 32.68 11.07 14.04
C GLU A 254 32.19 11.66 12.69
N GLY A 255 31.93 12.97 12.69
CA GLY A 255 31.43 13.70 11.51
C GLY A 255 29.98 13.42 11.13
N LEU A 256 29.18 12.85 12.02
CA LEU A 256 27.73 12.87 11.93
C LEU A 256 27.19 14.08 12.68
N ASP A 257 26.49 14.99 11.98
CA ASP A 257 25.90 16.18 12.62
C ASP A 257 24.74 15.82 13.55
N ASP A 258 24.41 16.74 14.47
CA ASP A 258 23.40 16.53 15.50
C ASP A 258 21.98 16.33 14.94
N ALA A 259 21.66 16.98 13.82
CA ALA A 259 20.35 16.83 13.18
C ALA A 259 20.16 15.41 12.62
N ARG A 260 21.17 14.89 11.90
CA ARG A 260 21.17 13.52 11.39
C ARG A 260 21.26 12.48 12.49
N ARG A 261 22.02 12.76 13.58
CA ARG A 261 22.05 11.91 14.78
C ARG A 261 20.65 11.74 15.37
N LYS A 262 19.92 12.83 15.57
CA LYS A 262 18.56 12.81 16.12
C LYS A 262 17.60 12.05 15.21
N VAL A 263 17.69 12.23 13.90
CA VAL A 263 16.89 11.46 12.94
C VAL A 263 17.18 9.97 13.07
N ALA A 264 18.43 9.55 13.11
CA ALA A 264 18.82 8.14 13.23
C ALA A 264 18.29 7.50 14.52
N GLN A 265 18.45 8.19 15.66
CA GLN A 265 17.96 7.74 16.96
C GLN A 265 16.43 7.64 16.99
N GLN A 266 15.72 8.67 16.49
CA GLN A 266 14.27 8.66 16.44
C GLN A 266 13.72 7.61 15.47
N ALA A 267 14.35 7.44 14.31
CA ALA A 267 13.98 6.42 13.33
C ALA A 267 14.05 5.00 13.91
N ALA A 268 15.12 4.73 14.67
CA ALA A 268 15.31 3.45 15.36
C ALA A 268 14.25 3.24 16.45
N HIS A 269 14.01 4.26 17.28
CA HIS A 269 13.00 4.23 18.34
C HIS A 269 11.61 3.91 17.81
N GLU A 270 11.16 4.67 16.82
CA GLU A 270 9.86 4.45 16.18
C GLU A 270 9.74 3.05 15.52
N ALA A 271 10.82 2.57 14.92
CA ALA A 271 10.82 1.23 14.34
C ALA A 271 10.73 0.13 15.41
N VAL A 272 11.31 0.31 16.56
CA VAL A 272 11.19 -0.67 17.66
C VAL A 272 9.79 -0.67 18.26
N LEU A 273 9.13 0.49 18.33
CA LEU A 273 7.73 0.62 18.76
C LEU A 273 6.76 0.06 17.70
N HIS A 274 7.05 0.32 16.42
CA HIS A 274 6.20 -0.03 15.29
C HIS A 274 6.97 -0.82 14.23
N PRO A 275 7.36 -2.10 14.48
CA PRO A 275 8.34 -2.84 13.68
C PRO A 275 7.90 -3.15 12.24
N TYR A 276 6.63 -2.97 11.91
CA TYR A 276 6.03 -3.30 10.63
C TYR A 276 5.39 -2.12 9.92
N ARG A 277 5.56 -0.90 10.46
CA ARG A 277 4.97 0.33 9.91
C ARG A 277 6.01 1.42 9.79
N ILE A 278 5.99 2.14 8.67
CA ILE A 278 6.78 3.35 8.49
C ILE A 278 6.19 4.45 9.37
N THR A 279 7.05 5.13 10.14
CA THR A 279 6.70 6.34 10.89
C THR A 279 7.30 7.55 10.17
N ASP A 280 6.48 8.57 9.89
CA ASP A 280 6.94 9.82 9.28
C ASP A 280 7.69 10.66 10.31
N LEU A 281 8.97 10.91 10.09
CA LEU A 281 9.83 11.75 10.94
C LEU A 281 9.93 13.21 10.46
N GLY A 282 9.40 13.50 9.30
CA GLY A 282 9.34 14.86 8.74
C GLY A 282 8.03 15.59 9.06
N GLY A 283 7.05 14.89 9.67
CA GLY A 283 5.70 15.37 9.83
C GLY A 283 5.40 16.03 11.19
N GLU A 284 4.44 16.93 11.19
CA GLU A 284 3.77 17.44 12.39
C GLU A 284 3.07 16.28 13.11
N LYS A 285 3.00 16.35 14.47
CA LYS A 285 2.30 15.32 15.28
C LYS A 285 0.83 15.12 14.88
N ASN A 286 0.19 16.14 14.32
CA ASN A 286 -1.15 16.10 13.76
C ASN A 286 -1.15 16.80 12.39
N PRO A 287 -0.81 16.10 11.30
CA PRO A 287 -0.85 16.71 9.99
C PRO A 287 -2.27 17.10 9.59
N LEU A 288 -2.39 18.22 8.86
CA LEU A 288 -3.67 18.82 8.49
C LEU A 288 -4.63 17.83 7.79
N TYR A 289 -4.08 16.92 6.96
CA TYR A 289 -4.92 15.93 6.26
C TYR A 289 -5.63 14.95 7.22
N LYS A 290 -5.17 14.80 8.46
CA LYS A 290 -5.80 13.95 9.50
C LYS A 290 -6.81 14.72 10.37
N ASP A 291 -6.92 16.03 10.23
CA ASP A 291 -7.91 16.80 10.96
C ASP A 291 -9.29 16.72 10.26
N PRO A 292 -10.29 16.02 10.84
CA PRO A 292 -11.60 15.87 10.22
C PRO A 292 -12.39 17.18 10.12
N LYS A 293 -11.96 18.24 10.83
CA LYS A 293 -12.58 19.56 10.83
C LYS A 293 -12.02 20.48 9.75
N ALA A 294 -10.86 20.13 9.19
CA ALA A 294 -10.25 20.95 8.14
C ALA A 294 -11.00 20.78 6.80
N PRO A 295 -11.05 21.82 5.96
CA PRO A 295 -11.64 21.73 4.63
C PRO A 295 -10.98 20.63 3.78
N ILE A 296 -11.80 19.88 3.02
CA ILE A 296 -11.31 18.74 2.22
C ILE A 296 -10.17 19.16 1.28
N GLU A 297 -10.27 20.30 0.60
CA GLU A 297 -9.22 20.74 -0.33
C GLU A 297 -7.90 21.06 0.36
N GLU A 298 -7.93 21.58 1.58
CA GLU A 298 -6.73 21.81 2.38
C GLU A 298 -6.12 20.48 2.81
N ARG A 299 -6.94 19.51 3.24
CA ARG A 299 -6.50 18.14 3.58
C ARG A 299 -5.86 17.44 2.38
N VAL A 300 -6.47 17.53 1.20
CA VAL A 300 -5.95 16.97 -0.05
C VAL A 300 -4.59 17.58 -0.41
N ASN A 301 -4.47 18.92 -0.36
CA ASN A 301 -3.23 19.60 -0.70
C ASN A 301 -2.09 19.29 0.28
N ASP A 302 -2.37 19.26 1.58
CA ASP A 302 -1.40 18.88 2.61
C ASP A 302 -0.91 17.43 2.39
N LEU A 303 -1.82 16.50 2.11
CA LEU A 303 -1.47 15.12 1.87
C LEU A 303 -0.59 14.94 0.61
N VAL A 304 -0.98 15.55 -0.52
CA VAL A 304 -0.20 15.48 -1.77
C VAL A 304 1.22 16.06 -1.61
N ALA A 305 1.35 17.13 -0.83
CA ALA A 305 2.66 17.74 -0.55
C ALA A 305 3.60 16.81 0.25
N ARG A 306 3.03 15.87 1.02
CA ARG A 306 3.78 14.89 1.83
C ARG A 306 4.11 13.60 1.10
N MET A 307 3.42 13.29 -0.01
CA MET A 307 3.57 12.03 -0.74
C MET A 307 4.87 11.97 -1.54
N THR A 308 5.53 10.82 -1.50
CA THR A 308 6.62 10.50 -2.43
C THR A 308 6.08 10.24 -3.84
N LEU A 309 6.97 10.19 -4.82
CA LEU A 309 6.60 9.87 -6.20
C LEU A 309 5.95 8.49 -6.30
N GLU A 310 6.50 7.50 -5.63
CA GLU A 310 6.01 6.12 -5.62
C GLU A 310 4.61 6.03 -5.00
N GLU A 311 4.39 6.70 -3.88
CA GLU A 311 3.07 6.78 -3.24
C GLU A 311 2.03 7.45 -4.15
N LYS A 312 2.41 8.53 -4.85
CA LYS A 312 1.54 9.20 -5.82
C LYS A 312 1.14 8.28 -6.97
N VAL A 313 2.11 7.56 -7.53
CA VAL A 313 1.87 6.63 -8.64
C VAL A 313 0.97 5.47 -8.22
N LEU A 314 1.19 4.87 -7.03
CA LEU A 314 0.38 3.76 -6.54
C LEU A 314 -1.08 4.15 -6.29
N GLN A 315 -1.37 5.42 -5.95
CA GLN A 315 -2.75 5.89 -5.81
C GLN A 315 -3.53 5.94 -7.14
N LEU A 316 -2.86 5.89 -8.27
CA LEU A 316 -3.45 5.99 -9.60
C LEU A 316 -3.67 4.62 -10.25
N ASN A 317 -3.66 3.55 -9.45
CA ASN A 317 -3.82 2.17 -9.93
C ASN A 317 -4.96 1.45 -9.21
N GLN A 318 -5.66 0.61 -9.97
CA GLN A 318 -6.67 -0.29 -9.46
C GLN A 318 -6.27 -1.73 -9.70
N TYR A 319 -6.31 -2.53 -8.66
CA TYR A 319 -6.03 -3.96 -8.64
C TYR A 319 -7.31 -4.76 -8.39
N THR A 320 -7.21 -6.08 -8.15
CA THR A 320 -8.34 -6.94 -7.77
C THR A 320 -8.13 -7.57 -6.40
N LEU A 321 -9.22 -7.84 -5.70
CA LEU A 321 -9.23 -8.59 -4.44
C LEU A 321 -10.43 -9.54 -4.44
N GLY A 322 -10.22 -10.83 -4.14
CA GLY A 322 -11.27 -11.84 -4.04
C GLY A 322 -11.72 -12.49 -5.37
N ARG A 323 -11.05 -12.21 -6.49
CA ARG A 323 -11.47 -12.71 -7.82
C ARG A 323 -11.40 -14.23 -7.98
N ASN A 324 -10.51 -14.89 -7.28
CA ASN A 324 -10.23 -16.32 -7.48
C ASN A 324 -10.98 -17.21 -6.50
N ASN A 325 -12.24 -17.00 -6.23
CA ASN A 325 -13.19 -17.85 -5.46
C ASN A 325 -12.58 -18.96 -4.54
N ASN A 326 -11.29 -18.96 -4.35
CA ASN A 326 -10.55 -19.86 -3.51
C ASN A 326 -10.41 -19.18 -2.14
N VAL A 327 -11.47 -19.28 -1.33
CA VAL A 327 -11.61 -18.69 0.00
C VAL A 327 -10.38 -18.91 0.90
N ASN A 328 -9.59 -19.94 0.60
CA ASN A 328 -8.34 -20.23 1.30
C ASN A 328 -7.15 -19.33 0.91
N ASN A 329 -7.26 -18.53 -0.15
CA ASN A 329 -6.15 -17.74 -0.71
C ASN A 329 -6.29 -16.22 -0.55
N VAL A 330 -7.39 -15.71 -0.03
CA VAL A 330 -7.65 -14.26 0.00
C VAL A 330 -6.70 -13.55 0.96
N GLY A 331 -6.35 -14.16 2.07
CA GLY A 331 -5.32 -13.64 2.96
C GLY A 331 -3.93 -13.53 2.27
N GLU A 332 -3.65 -14.36 1.28
CA GLU A 332 -2.43 -14.30 0.47
C GLU A 332 -2.51 -13.18 -0.58
N GLU A 333 -3.69 -12.89 -1.13
CA GLU A 333 -3.89 -11.74 -2.04
C GLU A 333 -3.64 -10.42 -1.32
N VAL A 334 -4.20 -10.24 -0.12
CA VAL A 334 -3.97 -9.05 0.73
C VAL A 334 -2.48 -8.85 1.01
N LYS A 335 -1.73 -9.92 1.26
CA LYS A 335 -0.28 -9.82 1.51
C LYS A 335 0.50 -9.33 0.29
N LYS A 336 0.08 -9.71 -0.93
CA LYS A 336 0.77 -9.37 -2.18
C LYS A 336 0.53 -7.93 -2.64
N LEU A 337 -0.59 -7.32 -2.24
CA LEU A 337 -0.91 -5.95 -2.62
C LEU A 337 -0.05 -4.95 -1.81
N PRO A 338 0.54 -3.91 -2.43
CA PRO A 338 1.19 -2.84 -1.70
C PRO A 338 0.23 -2.14 -0.72
N ALA A 339 0.74 -1.64 0.39
CA ALA A 339 -0.09 -0.91 1.36
C ALA A 339 -0.57 0.45 0.85
N GLU A 340 0.15 1.04 -0.11
CA GLU A 340 -0.10 2.38 -0.66
C GLU A 340 -0.99 2.39 -1.91
N ILE A 341 -1.67 1.28 -2.24
CA ILE A 341 -2.50 1.22 -3.45
C ILE A 341 -3.70 2.14 -3.41
N GLY A 342 -4.09 2.65 -4.59
CA GLY A 342 -5.22 3.57 -4.72
C GLY A 342 -6.55 2.88 -4.56
N SER A 343 -6.77 1.78 -5.28
CA SER A 343 -8.06 1.12 -5.36
C SER A 343 -7.93 -0.38 -5.66
N VAL A 344 -9.01 -1.11 -5.33
CA VAL A 344 -9.21 -2.50 -5.76
C VAL A 344 -10.65 -2.69 -6.26
N ILE A 345 -10.82 -3.60 -7.23
CA ILE A 345 -12.12 -4.19 -7.52
C ILE A 345 -12.32 -5.31 -6.51
N TYR A 346 -13.39 -5.21 -5.74
CA TYR A 346 -13.66 -6.08 -4.61
C TYR A 346 -14.72 -7.12 -4.96
N PHE A 347 -14.30 -8.36 -5.19
CA PHE A 347 -15.17 -9.46 -5.62
C PHE A 347 -15.73 -10.31 -4.47
N ASP A 348 -15.89 -9.72 -3.28
CA ASP A 348 -16.37 -10.41 -2.10
C ASP A 348 -17.36 -9.53 -1.32
N THR A 349 -18.00 -10.08 -0.31
CA THR A 349 -18.91 -9.36 0.62
C THR A 349 -18.44 -9.45 2.07
N ASP A 350 -17.26 -10.04 2.31
CA ASP A 350 -16.70 -10.22 3.65
C ASP A 350 -16.03 -8.94 4.14
N ALA A 351 -16.65 -8.28 5.11
CA ALA A 351 -16.13 -7.09 5.75
C ALA A 351 -14.76 -7.30 6.42
N GLU A 352 -14.46 -8.50 6.95
CA GLU A 352 -13.18 -8.76 7.60
C GLU A 352 -12.03 -8.84 6.58
N LEU A 353 -12.28 -9.46 5.43
CA LEU A 353 -11.34 -9.49 4.32
C LEU A 353 -11.03 -8.07 3.83
N ARG A 354 -12.09 -7.30 3.55
CA ARG A 354 -11.98 -5.90 3.13
C ARG A 354 -11.19 -5.10 4.16
N ASN A 355 -11.55 -5.23 5.44
CA ASN A 355 -10.88 -4.53 6.54
C ASN A 355 -9.43 -5.00 6.75
N GLY A 356 -9.09 -6.24 6.37
CA GLY A 356 -7.72 -6.74 6.38
C GLY A 356 -6.80 -5.91 5.46
N LEU A 357 -7.22 -5.65 4.21
CA LEU A 357 -6.48 -4.78 3.31
C LEU A 357 -6.49 -3.32 3.79
N GLN A 358 -7.63 -2.85 4.29
CA GLN A 358 -7.72 -1.49 4.80
C GLN A 358 -6.82 -1.26 6.02
N ARG A 359 -6.73 -2.22 6.96
CA ARG A 359 -5.75 -2.16 8.07
C ARG A 359 -4.33 -2.09 7.55
N LYS A 360 -3.99 -2.92 6.55
CA LYS A 360 -2.66 -2.86 5.93
C LYS A 360 -2.37 -1.45 5.40
N ALA A 361 -3.30 -0.84 4.67
CA ALA A 361 -3.14 0.51 4.15
C ALA A 361 -3.02 1.57 5.26
N MET A 362 -3.88 1.49 6.28
CA MET A 362 -3.94 2.49 7.35
C MET A 362 -2.81 2.37 8.38
N GLU A 363 -2.33 1.15 8.65
CA GLU A 363 -1.45 0.87 9.80
C GLU A 363 -0.01 0.51 9.39
N GLU A 364 0.19 0.01 8.15
CA GLU A 364 1.50 -0.41 7.66
C GLU A 364 2.12 0.59 6.66
N SER A 365 1.31 1.46 6.02
CA SER A 365 1.83 2.52 5.16
C SER A 365 2.22 3.77 5.96
N ARG A 366 3.09 4.59 5.37
CA ARG A 366 3.62 5.81 5.99
C ARG A 366 2.54 6.87 6.27
N LEU A 367 1.66 7.09 5.32
CA LEU A 367 0.65 8.15 5.39
C LEU A 367 -0.73 7.65 5.82
N GLY A 368 -0.97 6.34 5.83
CA GLY A 368 -2.26 5.77 6.19
C GLY A 368 -3.36 6.21 5.23
N ILE A 369 -3.13 6.11 3.90
CA ILE A 369 -4.13 6.48 2.90
C ILE A 369 -5.06 5.30 2.69
N PRO A 370 -6.39 5.46 2.89
CA PRO A 370 -7.34 4.36 2.74
C PRO A 370 -7.44 3.89 1.29
N VAL A 371 -7.65 2.58 1.10
CA VAL A 371 -7.96 1.98 -0.21
C VAL A 371 -9.41 2.28 -0.57
N LEU A 372 -9.68 2.52 -1.86
CA LEU A 372 -11.01 2.68 -2.42
C LEU A 372 -11.48 1.33 -3.00
N PHE A 373 -12.58 0.78 -2.48
CA PHE A 373 -13.12 -0.51 -2.89
C PHE A 373 -14.25 -0.32 -3.91
N GLY A 374 -14.03 -0.76 -5.15
CA GLY A 374 -14.96 -0.64 -6.27
C GLY A 374 -15.62 -1.97 -6.63
N TYR A 375 -16.87 -1.91 -7.16
CA TYR A 375 -17.57 -3.07 -7.72
C TYR A 375 -18.69 -2.64 -8.67
N ASP A 376 -19.11 -3.56 -9.56
CA ASP A 376 -20.26 -3.34 -10.42
C ASP A 376 -21.59 -3.56 -9.67
N VAL A 377 -22.37 -2.50 -9.50
CA VAL A 377 -23.70 -2.55 -8.87
C VAL A 377 -24.70 -1.88 -9.84
N ILE A 378 -25.03 -2.55 -10.94
CA ILE A 378 -25.75 -1.94 -12.07
C ILE A 378 -27.25 -1.91 -11.85
N HIS A 379 -27.86 -3.06 -11.52
CA HIS A 379 -29.30 -3.17 -11.26
C HIS A 379 -29.61 -3.88 -9.95
N GLY A 380 -28.93 -3.45 -8.90
CA GLY A 380 -29.00 -4.02 -7.55
C GLY A 380 -27.66 -4.63 -7.11
N PHE A 381 -27.55 -4.93 -5.82
CA PHE A 381 -26.40 -5.64 -5.24
C PHE A 381 -26.81 -7.07 -4.85
N ARG A 382 -27.55 -7.25 -3.79
CA ARG A 382 -28.14 -8.54 -3.42
C ARG A 382 -29.65 -8.57 -3.71
N THR A 383 -30.36 -7.46 -3.43
CA THR A 383 -31.70 -7.24 -3.95
C THR A 383 -31.59 -6.86 -5.40
N VAL A 384 -32.07 -7.72 -6.29
CA VAL A 384 -31.99 -7.57 -7.76
C VAL A 384 -33.24 -6.85 -8.26
N TYR A 385 -33.03 -5.85 -9.09
CA TYR A 385 -34.07 -5.08 -9.78
C TYR A 385 -34.13 -5.49 -11.26
N PRO A 386 -35.17 -5.10 -12.03
CA PRO A 386 -35.13 -5.22 -13.48
C PRO A 386 -33.84 -4.64 -14.05
N ILE A 387 -33.36 -5.21 -15.16
CA ILE A 387 -32.20 -4.63 -15.89
C ILE A 387 -32.48 -3.17 -16.24
N SER A 388 -31.45 -2.34 -16.42
CA SER A 388 -31.62 -0.89 -16.61
C SER A 388 -32.56 -0.56 -17.75
N LEU A 389 -32.54 -1.33 -18.86
CA LEU A 389 -33.49 -1.16 -19.96
C LEU A 389 -34.96 -1.40 -19.51
N GLY A 390 -35.18 -2.41 -18.65
CA GLY A 390 -36.50 -2.65 -18.06
C GLY A 390 -36.90 -1.54 -17.09
N GLN A 391 -35.97 -1.05 -16.28
CA GLN A 391 -36.22 0.09 -15.39
C GLN A 391 -36.65 1.36 -16.17
N ALA A 392 -36.06 1.58 -17.34
CA ALA A 392 -36.44 2.70 -18.19
C ALA A 392 -37.90 2.57 -18.67
N CYS A 393 -38.41 1.35 -18.90
CA CYS A 393 -39.81 1.10 -19.28
C CYS A 393 -40.81 1.49 -18.20
N SER A 394 -40.40 1.66 -16.94
CA SER A 394 -41.29 2.16 -15.87
C SER A 394 -41.65 3.64 -16.01
N TRP A 395 -40.87 4.41 -16.74
CA TRP A 395 -40.98 5.87 -16.81
C TRP A 395 -40.97 6.56 -15.43
N ASN A 396 -40.46 5.87 -14.40
CA ASN A 396 -40.46 6.33 -13.02
C ASN A 396 -39.04 6.49 -12.47
N PRO A 397 -38.34 7.59 -12.80
CA PRO A 397 -36.99 7.84 -12.30
C PRO A 397 -36.91 7.92 -10.76
N GLY A 398 -38.01 8.35 -10.08
CA GLY A 398 -38.07 8.40 -8.62
C GLY A 398 -38.01 7.01 -7.97
N LEU A 399 -38.58 6.00 -8.62
CA LEU A 399 -38.49 4.61 -8.14
C LEU A 399 -37.09 4.02 -8.38
N VAL A 400 -36.46 4.37 -9.51
CA VAL A 400 -35.09 3.99 -9.80
C VAL A 400 -34.10 4.64 -8.82
N GLU A 401 -34.31 5.89 -8.42
CA GLU A 401 -33.53 6.55 -7.36
C GLU A 401 -33.60 5.75 -6.04
N GLN A 402 -34.80 5.30 -5.63
CA GLN A 402 -34.98 4.47 -4.44
C GLN A 402 -34.28 3.09 -4.59
N ALA A 403 -34.39 2.44 -5.75
CA ALA A 403 -33.71 1.18 -6.03
C ALA A 403 -32.18 1.31 -5.93
N CYS A 404 -31.62 2.40 -6.52
CA CYS A 404 -30.19 2.70 -6.43
C CYS A 404 -29.75 3.03 -4.99
N ALA A 405 -30.62 3.67 -4.19
CA ALA A 405 -30.34 3.96 -2.78
C ALA A 405 -30.24 2.67 -1.94
N VAL A 406 -31.12 1.70 -2.19
CA VAL A 406 -31.06 0.39 -1.55
C VAL A 406 -29.79 -0.37 -1.98
N ALA A 407 -29.51 -0.39 -3.29
CA ALA A 407 -28.32 -1.03 -3.83
C ALA A 407 -27.03 -0.43 -3.25
N ALA A 408 -26.98 0.90 -3.08
CA ALA A 408 -25.88 1.59 -2.42
C ALA A 408 -25.70 1.16 -0.97
N GLN A 409 -26.80 1.08 -0.21
CA GLN A 409 -26.77 0.65 1.19
C GLN A 409 -26.24 -0.77 1.31
N GLU A 410 -26.78 -1.73 0.55
CA GLU A 410 -26.34 -3.12 0.56
C GLU A 410 -24.86 -3.24 0.19
N ALA A 411 -24.41 -2.54 -0.83
CA ALA A 411 -23.02 -2.52 -1.29
C ALA A 411 -22.09 -1.91 -0.22
N ARG A 412 -22.46 -0.74 0.35
CA ARG A 412 -21.65 -0.06 1.37
C ARG A 412 -21.47 -0.89 2.63
N MET A 413 -22.55 -1.50 3.10
CA MET A 413 -22.53 -2.40 4.26
C MET A 413 -21.74 -3.69 4.00
N SER A 414 -21.48 -4.02 2.73
CA SER A 414 -20.64 -5.14 2.31
C SER A 414 -19.19 -4.75 1.98
N GLY A 415 -18.84 -3.47 2.17
CA GLY A 415 -17.48 -2.98 2.01
C GLY A 415 -17.15 -2.32 0.68
N VAL A 416 -18.14 -2.13 -0.19
CA VAL A 416 -17.98 -1.39 -1.46
C VAL A 416 -18.14 0.11 -1.19
N ASP A 417 -17.17 0.90 -1.64
CA ASP A 417 -17.17 2.35 -1.49
C ASP A 417 -17.57 3.06 -2.79
N TRP A 418 -17.44 2.39 -3.92
CA TRP A 418 -17.52 2.92 -5.26
C TRP A 418 -18.19 1.92 -6.21
N THR A 419 -19.28 2.32 -6.87
CA THR A 419 -19.92 1.50 -7.89
C THR A 419 -19.52 1.94 -9.29
N PHE A 420 -19.36 0.96 -10.22
CA PHE A 420 -19.18 1.24 -11.66
C PHE A 420 -20.53 1.36 -12.36
N SER A 421 -21.37 2.26 -11.85
CA SER A 421 -22.73 2.50 -12.28
C SER A 421 -23.10 3.99 -12.06
N PRO A 422 -24.03 4.56 -12.85
CA PRO A 422 -24.85 3.94 -13.89
C PRO A 422 -24.13 3.78 -15.24
N MET A 423 -24.55 2.77 -16.01
CA MET A 423 -24.24 2.64 -17.42
C MET A 423 -25.26 3.47 -18.22
N ILE A 424 -24.78 4.45 -18.99
CA ILE A 424 -25.61 5.45 -19.66
C ILE A 424 -25.25 5.60 -21.14
N ASP A 425 -24.73 4.56 -21.73
CA ASP A 425 -24.45 4.50 -23.15
C ASP A 425 -25.77 4.52 -23.95
N VAL A 426 -25.92 5.51 -24.80
CA VAL A 426 -27.04 5.59 -25.73
C VAL A 426 -26.81 4.55 -26.83
N ALA A 427 -27.71 3.59 -26.97
CA ALA A 427 -27.56 2.45 -27.87
C ALA A 427 -28.70 2.41 -28.90
N HIS A 428 -28.37 2.61 -30.19
CA HIS A 428 -29.35 2.56 -31.29
C HIS A 428 -29.41 1.21 -31.99
N ASP A 429 -28.39 0.35 -31.82
CA ASP A 429 -28.35 -0.96 -32.43
C ASP A 429 -28.66 -2.05 -31.38
N GLY A 430 -29.85 -2.66 -31.48
CA GLY A 430 -30.31 -3.72 -30.58
C GLY A 430 -29.48 -5.01 -30.62
N ARG A 431 -28.54 -5.16 -31.58
CA ARG A 431 -27.61 -6.27 -31.63
C ARG A 431 -26.44 -6.14 -30.68
N TRP A 432 -26.18 -4.92 -30.18
CA TRP A 432 -25.13 -4.70 -29.18
C TRP A 432 -25.49 -5.40 -27.86
N GLY A 433 -24.66 -6.34 -27.42
CA GLY A 433 -24.96 -7.19 -26.26
C GLY A 433 -25.13 -6.46 -24.94
N ARG A 434 -24.62 -5.21 -24.83
CA ARG A 434 -24.70 -4.39 -23.61
C ARG A 434 -25.90 -3.42 -23.58
N VAL A 435 -26.80 -3.48 -24.54
CA VAL A 435 -28.05 -2.70 -24.53
C VAL A 435 -28.84 -2.88 -23.23
N ALA A 436 -28.80 -4.08 -22.66
CA ALA A 436 -29.49 -4.41 -21.41
C ALA A 436 -29.00 -3.63 -20.17
N GLU A 437 -27.75 -3.13 -20.20
CA GLU A 437 -27.16 -2.40 -19.08
C GLU A 437 -27.56 -0.92 -19.04
N GLY A 438 -27.97 -0.32 -20.19
CA GLY A 438 -28.33 1.08 -20.36
C GLY A 438 -29.83 1.34 -20.31
N TYR A 439 -30.22 2.60 -20.44
CA TYR A 439 -31.62 3.06 -20.39
C TYR A 439 -32.25 3.27 -21.78
N GLY A 440 -31.66 2.68 -22.84
CA GLY A 440 -32.22 2.67 -24.17
C GLY A 440 -31.58 3.65 -25.17
N GLU A 441 -32.33 4.02 -26.20
CA GLU A 441 -31.85 4.77 -27.38
C GLU A 441 -31.99 6.27 -27.30
N ASP A 442 -32.83 6.78 -26.37
CA ASP A 442 -33.09 8.22 -26.25
C ASP A 442 -32.08 8.87 -25.29
N PRO A 443 -31.34 9.91 -25.73
CA PRO A 443 -30.32 10.55 -24.89
C PRO A 443 -30.88 11.29 -23.68
N TYR A 444 -32.09 11.87 -23.80
CA TYR A 444 -32.71 12.59 -22.67
C TYR A 444 -33.19 11.60 -21.60
N THR A 445 -33.83 10.51 -22.01
CA THR A 445 -34.26 9.44 -21.10
C THR A 445 -33.04 8.84 -20.34
N ASN A 446 -31.95 8.51 -21.05
CA ASN A 446 -30.70 8.12 -20.40
C ASN A 446 -30.20 9.14 -19.37
N GLY A 447 -30.27 10.43 -19.72
CA GLY A 447 -29.91 11.52 -18.82
C GLY A 447 -30.76 11.61 -17.57
N VAL A 448 -32.08 11.47 -17.70
CA VAL A 448 -33.04 11.54 -16.58
C VAL A 448 -32.78 10.35 -15.59
N PHE A 449 -32.67 9.13 -16.12
CA PHE A 449 -32.38 7.96 -15.28
C PHE A 449 -30.95 7.98 -14.73
N CYS A 450 -29.99 8.56 -15.44
CA CYS A 450 -28.65 8.85 -14.93
C CYS A 450 -28.70 9.72 -13.67
N VAL A 451 -29.44 10.86 -13.73
CA VAL A 451 -29.59 11.76 -12.59
C VAL A 451 -30.22 11.06 -11.39
N ALA A 452 -31.27 10.26 -11.61
CA ALA A 452 -31.92 9.47 -10.56
C ALA A 452 -30.94 8.47 -9.94
N SER A 453 -30.19 7.73 -10.76
CA SER A 453 -29.20 6.76 -10.29
C SER A 453 -28.08 7.42 -9.49
N VAL A 454 -27.50 8.52 -9.96
CA VAL A 454 -26.46 9.27 -9.23
C VAL A 454 -26.97 9.72 -7.86
N LYS A 455 -28.19 10.28 -7.78
CA LYS A 455 -28.80 10.69 -6.52
C LYS A 455 -29.05 9.50 -5.60
N GLY A 456 -29.53 8.39 -6.14
CA GLY A 456 -29.75 7.17 -5.37
C GLY A 456 -28.45 6.62 -4.78
N TYR A 457 -27.39 6.50 -5.59
CA TYR A 457 -26.11 5.98 -5.12
C TYR A 457 -25.40 6.92 -4.14
N GLN A 458 -25.33 8.21 -4.43
CA GLN A 458 -24.53 9.18 -3.67
C GLN A 458 -25.32 9.90 -2.56
N GLY A 459 -26.66 9.99 -2.66
CA GLY A 459 -27.49 10.72 -1.71
C GLY A 459 -27.13 12.21 -1.63
N ASP A 460 -27.57 12.87 -0.57
CA ASP A 460 -27.28 14.29 -0.31
C ASP A 460 -25.85 14.52 0.16
N THR A 461 -25.25 13.53 0.79
CA THR A 461 -23.84 13.55 1.22
C THR A 461 -23.17 12.20 1.00
N LEU A 462 -22.05 12.24 0.30
CA LEU A 462 -21.28 11.03 -0.05
C LEU A 462 -20.63 10.36 1.17
N ALA A 463 -20.44 11.11 2.26
CA ALA A 463 -19.89 10.58 3.52
C ALA A 463 -20.90 9.75 4.34
N ASP A 464 -22.18 9.67 3.94
CA ASP A 464 -23.17 8.78 4.57
C ASP A 464 -22.71 7.31 4.41
N GLU A 465 -22.65 6.58 5.51
CA GLU A 465 -22.22 5.17 5.58
C GLU A 465 -23.15 4.20 4.81
N ARG A 466 -24.21 4.69 4.17
CA ARG A 466 -25.13 3.97 3.30
C ARG A 466 -25.00 4.32 1.84
N ARG A 467 -24.03 5.17 1.48
CA ARG A 467 -23.86 5.69 0.12
C ARG A 467 -22.53 5.28 -0.47
N VAL A 468 -22.48 5.20 -1.80
CA VAL A 468 -21.30 4.85 -2.57
C VAL A 468 -21.06 5.90 -3.66
N ALA A 469 -19.81 6.08 -4.07
CA ALA A 469 -19.49 6.91 -5.22
C ALA A 469 -20.07 6.29 -6.50
N ALA A 470 -20.70 7.11 -7.35
CA ALA A 470 -21.18 6.71 -8.66
C ALA A 470 -20.09 6.87 -9.72
N CYS A 471 -20.16 6.05 -10.78
CA CYS A 471 -19.26 6.09 -11.92
C CYS A 471 -20.05 6.05 -13.24
N LEU A 472 -20.06 7.15 -13.96
CA LEU A 472 -20.74 7.20 -15.26
C LEU A 472 -19.94 6.43 -16.31
N LYS A 473 -20.54 5.44 -16.94
CA LYS A 473 -19.86 4.61 -17.93
C LYS A 473 -20.71 4.38 -19.19
N HIS A 474 -20.06 4.16 -20.32
CA HIS A 474 -18.63 4.26 -20.62
C HIS A 474 -18.36 5.54 -21.42
N TYR A 475 -17.55 6.43 -20.90
CA TYR A 475 -17.32 7.75 -21.48
C TYR A 475 -16.33 7.68 -22.64
N VAL A 476 -16.75 7.85 -23.91
CA VAL A 476 -18.07 8.18 -24.43
C VAL A 476 -18.29 7.55 -25.81
N GLY A 477 -19.53 7.29 -26.13
CA GLY A 477 -19.95 6.83 -27.46
C GLY A 477 -19.89 5.32 -27.67
N TYR A 478 -19.75 4.52 -26.62
CA TYR A 478 -19.59 3.07 -26.72
C TYR A 478 -20.81 2.37 -27.33
N GLY A 479 -22.03 2.88 -27.07
CA GLY A 479 -23.27 2.37 -27.65
C GLY A 479 -23.43 2.63 -29.17
N ALA A 480 -22.54 3.44 -29.79
CA ALA A 480 -22.48 3.66 -31.23
C ALA A 480 -21.68 2.61 -31.98
N SER A 481 -21.35 1.48 -31.36
CA SER A 481 -20.51 0.42 -31.91
C SER A 481 -20.94 -0.06 -33.28
N GLU A 482 -20.02 -0.12 -34.25
CA GLU A 482 -20.27 -0.48 -35.64
C GLU A 482 -20.89 -1.88 -35.75
N ALA A 483 -22.05 -1.97 -36.40
CA ALA A 483 -22.84 -3.20 -36.59
C ALA A 483 -23.22 -3.90 -35.24
N GLY A 484 -23.34 -3.19 -34.15
CA GLY A 484 -23.65 -3.75 -32.82
C GLY A 484 -22.55 -4.64 -32.25
N ARG A 485 -21.33 -4.62 -32.78
CA ARG A 485 -20.21 -5.42 -32.28
C ARG A 485 -19.56 -4.72 -31.07
N ASP A 486 -19.05 -5.49 -30.14
CA ASP A 486 -18.32 -4.97 -28.99
C ASP A 486 -16.84 -4.71 -29.30
N TYR A 487 -16.18 -3.82 -28.57
CA TYR A 487 -14.74 -3.49 -28.71
C TYR A 487 -14.32 -2.99 -30.10
N VAL A 488 -15.22 -2.37 -30.85
CA VAL A 488 -14.93 -1.85 -32.20
C VAL A 488 -14.93 -0.33 -32.21
N TYR A 489 -14.45 0.23 -33.34
CA TYR A 489 -14.44 1.67 -33.56
C TYR A 489 -15.86 2.24 -33.75
N THR A 490 -15.98 3.55 -33.58
CA THR A 490 -17.23 4.29 -33.83
C THR A 490 -16.96 5.51 -34.70
N GLU A 491 -17.80 5.70 -35.72
CA GLU A 491 -17.78 6.87 -36.58
C GLU A 491 -18.83 7.86 -36.08
N ILE A 492 -18.43 8.81 -35.26
CA ILE A 492 -19.32 9.79 -34.65
C ILE A 492 -18.91 11.19 -35.05
N SER A 493 -19.77 11.88 -35.83
CA SER A 493 -19.55 13.27 -36.14
C SER A 493 -19.53 14.11 -34.84
N LYS A 494 -18.85 15.25 -34.88
CA LYS A 494 -18.82 16.14 -33.70
C LYS A 494 -20.23 16.61 -33.29
N GLN A 495 -21.12 16.83 -34.24
CA GLN A 495 -22.51 17.20 -33.96
C GLN A 495 -23.24 16.04 -33.28
N THR A 496 -23.20 14.83 -33.86
CA THR A 496 -23.83 13.65 -33.28
C THR A 496 -23.30 13.35 -31.88
N LEU A 497 -21.98 13.53 -31.67
CA LEU A 497 -21.39 13.38 -30.33
C LEU A 497 -22.08 14.27 -29.30
N TRP A 498 -22.32 15.55 -29.62
CA TRP A 498 -22.97 16.49 -28.74
C TRP A 498 -24.47 16.28 -28.59
N ASP A 499 -25.16 16.02 -29.71
CA ASP A 499 -26.61 15.92 -29.71
C ASP A 499 -27.13 14.63 -29.09
N THR A 500 -26.31 13.56 -29.15
CA THR A 500 -26.70 12.20 -28.71
C THR A 500 -25.90 11.71 -27.51
N TYR A 501 -24.60 11.61 -27.66
CA TYR A 501 -23.79 10.82 -26.70
C TYR A 501 -23.31 11.62 -25.47
N MET A 502 -23.16 12.94 -25.58
CA MET A 502 -22.64 13.75 -24.49
C MET A 502 -23.71 14.18 -23.47
N LEU A 503 -24.97 14.27 -23.89
CA LEU A 503 -26.07 14.80 -23.06
C LEU A 503 -26.26 14.03 -21.75
N PRO A 504 -26.32 12.69 -21.71
CA PRO A 504 -26.48 11.93 -20.47
C PRO A 504 -25.34 12.18 -19.49
N TYR A 505 -24.09 12.26 -19.99
CA TYR A 505 -22.92 12.53 -19.17
C TYR A 505 -22.91 13.93 -18.59
N GLU A 506 -23.28 14.93 -19.37
CA GLU A 506 -23.43 16.32 -18.89
C GLU A 506 -24.45 16.40 -17.76
N MET A 507 -25.59 15.72 -17.90
CA MET A 507 -26.63 15.66 -16.87
C MET A 507 -26.12 14.93 -15.60
N GLY A 508 -25.42 13.82 -15.75
CA GLY A 508 -24.84 13.08 -14.64
C GLY A 508 -23.75 13.86 -13.90
N VAL A 509 -22.87 14.55 -14.61
CA VAL A 509 -21.87 15.46 -14.01
C VAL A 509 -22.53 16.60 -13.24
N LYS A 510 -23.56 17.23 -13.81
CA LYS A 510 -24.34 18.27 -13.13
C LYS A 510 -25.11 17.74 -11.92
N ALA A 511 -25.49 16.46 -11.92
CA ALA A 511 -26.08 15.78 -10.75
C ALA A 511 -25.05 15.44 -9.66
N GLY A 512 -23.76 15.68 -9.90
CA GLY A 512 -22.70 15.52 -8.92
C GLY A 512 -21.97 14.17 -8.96
N ALA A 513 -22.09 13.39 -10.05
CA ALA A 513 -21.30 12.16 -10.20
C ALA A 513 -19.80 12.43 -10.01
N VAL A 514 -19.15 11.68 -9.12
CA VAL A 514 -17.76 11.97 -8.71
C VAL A 514 -16.72 11.21 -9.54
N THR A 515 -17.12 10.22 -10.35
CA THR A 515 -16.21 9.50 -11.24
C THR A 515 -16.82 9.16 -12.59
N LEU A 516 -15.96 8.94 -13.58
CA LEU A 516 -16.34 8.40 -14.89
C LEU A 516 -15.39 7.27 -15.25
N MET A 517 -15.86 6.32 -16.10
CA MET A 517 -15.04 5.26 -16.69
C MET A 517 -14.94 5.47 -18.19
N SER A 518 -13.72 5.47 -18.74
CA SER A 518 -13.50 5.63 -20.18
C SER A 518 -13.99 4.40 -20.96
N ALA A 519 -14.49 4.63 -22.16
CA ALA A 519 -14.97 3.55 -23.03
C ALA A 519 -13.84 2.80 -23.76
N PHE A 520 -14.14 1.61 -24.28
CA PHE A 520 -13.22 0.80 -25.09
C PHE A 520 -13.11 1.23 -26.56
N ASN A 521 -14.15 1.87 -27.09
CA ASN A 521 -14.20 2.30 -28.50
C ASN A 521 -13.26 3.46 -28.77
N ASP A 522 -13.01 3.70 -30.04
CA ASP A 522 -12.50 5.00 -30.50
C ASP A 522 -13.66 5.89 -31.01
N ILE A 523 -13.41 7.18 -31.10
CA ILE A 523 -14.30 8.16 -31.71
C ILE A 523 -13.58 8.71 -32.94
N SER A 524 -14.00 8.29 -34.14
CA SER A 524 -13.41 8.74 -35.40
C SER A 524 -11.87 8.60 -35.40
N GLY A 525 -11.37 7.45 -34.99
CA GLY A 525 -9.94 7.09 -34.97
C GLY A 525 -9.17 7.53 -33.72
N VAL A 526 -9.81 8.17 -32.73
CA VAL A 526 -9.17 8.51 -31.46
C VAL A 526 -9.77 7.67 -30.33
N PRO A 527 -9.04 6.71 -29.73
CA PRO A 527 -9.54 5.92 -28.63
C PRO A 527 -10.05 6.77 -27.47
N ALA A 528 -11.21 6.42 -26.90
CA ALA A 528 -11.81 7.15 -25.77
C ALA A 528 -10.82 7.29 -24.61
N SER A 529 -10.03 6.23 -24.32
CA SER A 529 -9.00 6.23 -23.27
C SER A 529 -7.79 7.12 -23.56
N ALA A 530 -7.65 7.66 -24.78
CA ALA A 530 -6.61 8.62 -25.16
C ALA A 530 -7.18 9.94 -25.71
N ASN A 531 -8.46 10.17 -25.55
CA ASN A 531 -9.15 11.30 -26.14
C ASN A 531 -9.11 12.54 -25.24
N ARG A 532 -8.11 13.41 -25.49
CA ARG A 532 -7.92 14.65 -24.73
C ARG A 532 -9.12 15.60 -24.86
N TYR A 533 -9.76 15.65 -26.03
CA TYR A 533 -10.90 16.54 -26.27
C TYR A 533 -12.06 16.20 -25.33
N THR A 534 -12.45 14.93 -25.22
CA THR A 534 -13.54 14.53 -24.34
C THR A 534 -13.16 14.63 -22.86
N MET A 535 -12.01 14.06 -22.46
CA MET A 535 -11.63 13.97 -21.04
C MET A 535 -11.13 15.28 -20.43
N THR A 536 -10.34 16.06 -21.18
CA THR A 536 -9.77 17.29 -20.64
C THR A 536 -10.58 18.52 -21.03
N GLU A 537 -10.84 18.73 -22.34
CA GLU A 537 -11.43 19.98 -22.80
C GLU A 537 -12.91 20.08 -22.44
N ILE A 538 -13.66 18.99 -22.58
CA ILE A 538 -15.08 18.97 -22.23
C ILE A 538 -15.28 18.68 -20.75
N LEU A 539 -14.90 17.49 -20.30
CA LEU A 539 -15.22 17.02 -18.95
C LEU A 539 -14.64 17.95 -17.87
N LYS A 540 -13.32 18.21 -17.93
CA LYS A 540 -12.64 18.99 -16.87
C LYS A 540 -12.73 20.49 -17.07
N ASN A 541 -12.48 20.96 -18.30
CA ASN A 541 -12.39 22.40 -18.53
C ASN A 541 -13.78 23.04 -18.71
N ARG A 542 -14.67 22.41 -19.48
CA ARG A 542 -16.00 22.97 -19.75
C ARG A 542 -17.02 22.64 -18.67
N TRP A 543 -17.15 21.35 -18.30
CA TRP A 543 -18.12 20.91 -17.29
C TRP A 543 -17.61 21.01 -15.85
N LYS A 544 -16.32 21.34 -15.67
CA LYS A 544 -15.69 21.54 -14.34
C LYS A 544 -15.78 20.32 -13.42
N HIS A 545 -15.79 19.11 -14.02
CA HIS A 545 -15.73 17.88 -13.22
C HIS A 545 -14.46 17.84 -12.38
N ASP A 546 -14.60 17.70 -11.07
CA ASP A 546 -13.50 17.77 -10.10
C ASP A 546 -13.11 16.40 -9.50
N GLY A 547 -13.83 15.33 -9.86
CA GLY A 547 -13.46 13.95 -9.57
C GLY A 547 -12.48 13.37 -10.59
N PHE A 548 -12.42 12.06 -10.73
CA PHE A 548 -11.44 11.39 -11.58
C PHE A 548 -12.07 10.49 -12.65
N VAL A 549 -11.29 10.22 -13.70
CA VAL A 549 -11.59 9.23 -14.74
C VAL A 549 -10.75 7.99 -14.52
N VAL A 550 -11.38 6.82 -14.45
CA VAL A 550 -10.72 5.52 -14.46
C VAL A 550 -10.79 4.91 -15.86
N SER A 551 -9.81 4.13 -16.27
CA SER A 551 -9.91 3.31 -17.48
C SER A 551 -10.92 2.17 -17.28
N ASP A 552 -11.49 1.66 -18.34
CA ASP A 552 -12.09 0.34 -18.29
C ASP A 552 -11.00 -0.75 -18.19
N TRP A 553 -11.38 -2.00 -17.93
CA TRP A 553 -10.49 -3.12 -17.68
C TRP A 553 -9.47 -3.33 -18.81
N GLY A 554 -8.21 -3.06 -18.51
CA GLY A 554 -7.12 -3.19 -19.48
C GLY A 554 -7.15 -2.17 -20.63
N ALA A 555 -8.03 -1.15 -20.60
CA ALA A 555 -8.21 -0.23 -21.73
C ALA A 555 -6.98 0.63 -22.04
N VAL A 556 -6.11 0.89 -21.07
CA VAL A 556 -4.84 1.57 -21.33
C VAL A 556 -3.93 0.70 -22.20
N GLU A 557 -3.83 -0.61 -21.90
CA GLU A 557 -3.02 -1.52 -22.71
C GLU A 557 -3.61 -1.72 -24.12
N GLN A 558 -4.95 -1.68 -24.26
CA GLN A 558 -5.62 -1.81 -25.55
C GLN A 558 -5.24 -0.72 -26.56
N LEU A 559 -4.73 0.42 -26.13
CA LEU A 559 -4.22 1.45 -27.05
C LEU A 559 -3.10 0.93 -27.98
N VAL A 560 -2.37 -0.11 -27.54
CA VAL A 560 -1.39 -0.80 -28.39
C VAL A 560 -2.11 -1.60 -29.47
N ASN A 561 -3.15 -2.37 -29.12
CA ASN A 561 -3.94 -3.17 -30.08
C ASN A 561 -4.72 -2.29 -31.04
N GLN A 562 -5.17 -1.11 -30.60
CA GLN A 562 -5.83 -0.11 -31.44
C GLN A 562 -4.85 0.63 -32.38
N GLY A 563 -3.56 0.33 -32.31
CA GLY A 563 -2.54 0.87 -33.21
C GLY A 563 -2.14 2.32 -32.95
N VAL A 564 -2.58 2.93 -31.84
CA VAL A 564 -2.26 4.32 -31.50
C VAL A 564 -1.05 4.44 -30.58
N ALA A 565 -0.57 3.35 -30.02
CA ALA A 565 0.65 3.28 -29.21
C ALA A 565 1.52 2.10 -29.63
N SER A 566 2.83 2.26 -29.66
CA SER A 566 3.81 1.22 -30.01
C SER A 566 4.19 0.33 -28.83
N SER A 567 3.85 0.73 -27.61
CA SER A 567 4.20 0.02 -26.38
C SER A 567 3.25 0.41 -25.24
N LYS A 568 3.18 -0.43 -24.19
CA LYS A 568 2.43 -0.11 -22.97
C LYS A 568 2.90 1.21 -22.31
N LYS A 569 4.18 1.53 -22.36
CA LYS A 569 4.73 2.81 -21.86
C LYS A 569 4.15 4.00 -22.62
N GLU A 570 4.12 3.93 -23.96
CA GLU A 570 3.52 4.99 -24.78
C GLU A 570 1.99 5.05 -24.58
N ALA A 571 1.33 3.92 -24.46
CA ALA A 571 -0.09 3.86 -24.13
C ALA A 571 -0.41 4.56 -22.81
N SER A 572 0.37 4.27 -21.76
CA SER A 572 0.26 4.94 -20.45
C SER A 572 0.47 6.45 -20.56
N LEU A 573 1.46 6.87 -21.34
CA LEU A 573 1.71 8.30 -21.58
C LEU A 573 0.51 8.98 -22.24
N LYS A 574 -0.02 8.40 -23.31
CA LYS A 574 -1.15 8.98 -24.07
C LYS A 574 -2.42 9.04 -23.23
N ALA A 575 -2.76 7.97 -22.51
CA ALA A 575 -3.91 7.94 -21.61
C ALA A 575 -3.79 8.99 -20.49
N PHE A 576 -2.63 9.06 -19.85
CA PHE A 576 -2.39 10.01 -18.75
C PHE A 576 -2.42 11.47 -19.23
N GLN A 577 -1.80 11.78 -20.38
CA GLN A 577 -1.84 13.12 -20.98
C GLN A 577 -3.23 13.52 -21.48
N ALA A 578 -4.05 12.55 -21.91
CA ALA A 578 -5.43 12.83 -22.32
C ALA A 578 -6.33 13.22 -21.16
N GLY A 579 -5.98 12.88 -19.93
CA GLY A 579 -6.75 13.26 -18.75
C GLY A 579 -7.29 12.10 -17.92
N MET A 580 -6.84 10.87 -18.13
CA MET A 580 -7.18 9.72 -17.29
C MET A 580 -6.34 9.71 -16.01
N GLU A 581 -6.99 9.52 -14.86
CA GLU A 581 -6.32 9.50 -13.57
C GLU A 581 -5.97 8.10 -13.08
N MET A 582 -6.83 7.10 -13.33
CA MET A 582 -6.62 5.78 -12.75
C MET A 582 -6.59 4.69 -13.82
N ASP A 583 -5.60 3.80 -13.74
CA ASP A 583 -5.43 2.63 -14.61
C ASP A 583 -6.04 1.39 -13.95
N MET A 584 -7.10 0.85 -14.57
CA MET A 584 -7.73 -0.40 -14.16
C MET A 584 -7.04 -1.58 -14.85
N MET A 585 -6.24 -2.32 -14.10
CA MET A 585 -5.67 -3.63 -14.44
C MET A 585 -4.67 -3.68 -15.59
N SER A 586 -4.35 -2.57 -16.28
CA SER A 586 -3.32 -2.61 -17.34
C SER A 586 -1.91 -2.70 -16.78
N HIS A 587 -1.69 -2.30 -15.53
CA HIS A 587 -0.36 -2.20 -14.92
C HIS A 587 0.61 -1.35 -15.78
N GLY A 588 0.09 -0.26 -16.30
CA GLY A 588 0.84 0.71 -17.08
C GLY A 588 1.33 1.87 -16.21
N TYR A 589 0.47 2.37 -15.34
CA TYR A 589 0.80 3.51 -14.50
C TYR A 589 1.82 3.14 -13.41
N ASP A 590 1.62 2.04 -12.71
CA ASP A 590 2.55 1.55 -11.68
C ASP A 590 3.97 1.29 -12.22
N LYS A 591 4.07 0.89 -13.50
CA LYS A 591 5.34 0.56 -14.13
C LYS A 591 6.06 1.74 -14.76
N TYR A 592 5.32 2.71 -15.30
CA TYR A 592 5.93 3.67 -16.23
C TYR A 592 5.76 5.14 -15.85
N LEU A 593 4.78 5.55 -15.00
CA LEU A 593 4.59 6.98 -14.72
C LEU A 593 5.79 7.63 -14.02
N ALA A 594 6.44 6.91 -13.11
CA ALA A 594 7.63 7.42 -12.45
C ALA A 594 8.79 7.70 -13.44
N ASP A 595 8.99 6.82 -14.40
CA ASP A 595 10.01 7.00 -15.44
C ASP A 595 9.62 8.10 -16.41
N LEU A 596 8.35 8.18 -16.82
CA LEU A 596 7.84 9.23 -17.70
C LEU A 596 7.97 10.63 -17.06
N LEU A 597 7.83 10.74 -15.75
CA LEU A 597 8.10 11.99 -15.03
C LEU A 597 9.59 12.34 -15.07
N LYS A 598 10.48 11.38 -14.76
CA LYS A 598 11.93 11.56 -14.81
C LYS A 598 12.43 11.94 -16.22
N GLU A 599 11.78 11.43 -17.25
CA GLU A 599 12.06 11.76 -18.66
C GLU A 599 11.46 13.11 -19.10
N GLY A 600 10.73 13.80 -18.23
CA GLY A 600 10.07 15.07 -18.55
C GLY A 600 8.92 14.94 -19.55
N LYS A 601 8.36 13.73 -19.76
CA LYS A 601 7.23 13.46 -20.66
C LYS A 601 5.89 13.81 -20.03
N ILE A 602 5.80 13.77 -18.72
CA ILE A 602 4.66 14.27 -17.93
C ILE A 602 5.17 15.29 -16.92
N SER A 603 4.33 16.25 -16.54
CA SER A 603 4.70 17.24 -15.52
C SER A 603 4.31 16.75 -14.13
N GLU A 604 5.04 17.24 -13.12
CA GLU A 604 4.67 16.99 -11.71
C GLU A 604 3.29 17.59 -11.38
N GLU A 605 2.94 18.72 -11.97
CA GLU A 605 1.63 19.35 -11.79
C GLU A 605 0.52 18.43 -12.28
N ARG A 606 0.65 17.77 -13.45
CA ARG A 606 -0.35 16.82 -13.97
C ARG A 606 -0.44 15.58 -13.06
N LEU A 607 0.69 15.10 -12.55
CA LEU A 607 0.70 13.98 -11.59
C LEU A 607 -0.01 14.36 -10.29
N ASN A 608 0.31 15.53 -9.75
CA ASN A 608 -0.30 16.04 -8.52
C ASN A 608 -1.81 16.30 -8.70
N ASP A 609 -2.25 16.82 -9.86
CA ASP A 609 -3.68 16.99 -10.17
C ASP A 609 -4.41 15.64 -10.18
N ALA A 610 -3.82 14.61 -10.83
CA ALA A 610 -4.41 13.27 -10.87
C ALA A 610 -4.60 12.70 -9.46
N VAL A 611 -3.57 12.80 -8.62
CA VAL A 611 -3.61 12.32 -7.23
C VAL A 611 -4.64 13.10 -6.40
N ARG A 612 -4.69 14.45 -6.53
CA ARG A 612 -5.69 15.26 -5.83
C ARG A 612 -7.13 14.83 -6.15
N ARG A 613 -7.41 14.49 -7.40
CA ARG A 613 -8.74 14.06 -7.85
C ARG A 613 -9.16 12.75 -7.20
N VAL A 614 -8.25 11.77 -7.15
CA VAL A 614 -8.49 10.48 -6.47
C VAL A 614 -8.67 10.67 -4.97
N LEU A 615 -7.78 11.42 -4.33
CA LEU A 615 -7.85 11.67 -2.88
C LEU A 615 -9.11 12.46 -2.48
N ARG A 616 -9.52 13.44 -3.28
CA ARG A 616 -10.76 14.21 -3.05
C ARG A 616 -11.97 13.31 -2.95
N VAL A 617 -12.10 12.31 -3.83
CA VAL A 617 -13.19 11.33 -3.76
C VAL A 617 -13.11 10.52 -2.49
N LYS A 618 -11.93 10.05 -2.08
CA LYS A 618 -11.73 9.32 -0.82
C LYS A 618 -12.10 10.16 0.41
N PHE A 619 -11.73 11.45 0.42
CA PHE A 619 -12.13 12.36 1.50
C PHE A 619 -13.63 12.60 1.53
N ARG A 620 -14.26 12.83 0.36
CA ARG A 620 -15.73 13.01 0.25
C ARG A 620 -16.51 11.79 0.71
N LEU A 621 -15.97 10.58 0.51
CA LEU A 621 -16.52 9.32 1.02
C LEU A 621 -16.31 9.12 2.54
N GLY A 622 -15.58 10.03 3.20
CA GLY A 622 -15.26 9.93 4.63
C GLY A 622 -14.29 8.80 4.98
N LEU A 623 -13.57 8.22 4.00
CA LEU A 623 -12.71 7.05 4.23
C LEU A 623 -11.53 7.35 5.15
N PHE A 624 -11.03 8.58 5.22
CA PHE A 624 -9.97 8.98 6.15
C PHE A 624 -10.44 9.04 7.60
N ASP A 625 -11.72 9.32 7.80
CA ASP A 625 -12.31 9.50 9.12
C ASP A 625 -13.02 8.20 9.59
N ASN A 626 -13.54 7.41 8.64
CA ASN A 626 -14.25 6.15 8.85
C ASN A 626 -13.80 5.08 7.83
N PRO A 627 -12.57 4.53 7.95
CA PRO A 627 -12.01 3.65 6.93
C PRO A 627 -12.60 2.23 6.93
N TYR A 628 -13.18 1.77 8.03
CA TYR A 628 -13.56 0.37 8.21
C TYR A 628 -15.06 0.12 8.02
N THR A 629 -15.40 -0.98 7.36
CA THR A 629 -16.77 -1.48 7.26
C THR A 629 -17.16 -2.18 8.55
N LYS A 630 -18.34 -1.83 9.09
CA LYS A 630 -18.90 -2.47 10.28
C LYS A 630 -19.35 -3.90 9.96
N LYS A 631 -19.05 -4.83 10.84
CA LYS A 631 -19.55 -6.21 10.71
C LYS A 631 -21.05 -6.24 10.95
N SER A 632 -21.79 -6.89 10.06
CA SER A 632 -23.23 -7.10 10.14
C SER A 632 -23.59 -8.47 9.56
N THR A 633 -24.77 -9.01 9.91
CA THR A 633 -25.27 -10.27 9.34
C THR A 633 -25.87 -10.05 7.94
N GLU A 634 -26.09 -11.11 7.18
CA GLU A 634 -26.74 -11.02 5.87
C GLU A 634 -28.19 -10.53 6.01
N GLU A 635 -28.92 -10.98 7.05
CA GLU A 635 -30.29 -10.59 7.34
C GLU A 635 -30.42 -9.09 7.67
N GLU A 636 -29.40 -8.50 8.27
CA GLU A 636 -29.36 -7.05 8.54
C GLU A 636 -29.10 -6.21 7.28
N ARG A 637 -28.47 -6.79 6.27
CA ARG A 637 -28.02 -6.07 5.07
C ARG A 637 -28.93 -6.24 3.87
N PHE A 638 -29.46 -7.47 3.65
CA PHE A 638 -29.98 -7.88 2.36
C PHE A 638 -31.46 -8.27 2.40
N LEU A 639 -32.11 -8.09 1.25
CA LEU A 639 -33.46 -8.57 1.01
C LEU A 639 -34.47 -8.12 2.07
N LEU A 640 -34.28 -6.91 2.59
CA LEU A 640 -35.18 -6.33 3.58
C LEU A 640 -36.60 -6.22 2.97
N PRO A 641 -37.68 -6.33 3.77
CA PRO A 641 -39.05 -6.22 3.26
C PRO A 641 -39.29 -4.96 2.43
N SER A 642 -38.75 -3.81 2.84
CA SER A 642 -38.82 -2.56 2.08
C SER A 642 -38.05 -2.61 0.77
N SER A 643 -36.91 -3.33 0.71
CA SER A 643 -36.12 -3.50 -0.52
C SER A 643 -36.87 -4.36 -1.53
N LEU A 644 -37.52 -5.43 -1.06
CA LEU A 644 -38.33 -6.32 -1.89
C LEU A 644 -39.60 -5.64 -2.40
N GLU A 645 -40.21 -4.78 -1.60
CA GLU A 645 -41.36 -3.96 -2.03
C GLU A 645 -41.01 -3.05 -3.20
N ILE A 646 -39.85 -2.35 -3.11
CA ILE A 646 -39.35 -1.49 -4.20
C ILE A 646 -39.06 -2.34 -5.45
N ALA A 647 -38.45 -3.53 -5.28
CA ALA A 647 -38.13 -4.42 -6.38
C ALA A 647 -39.40 -4.92 -7.10
N GLY A 648 -40.39 -5.36 -6.32
CA GLY A 648 -41.69 -5.78 -6.87
C GLY A 648 -42.40 -4.66 -7.62
N LYS A 649 -42.50 -3.49 -7.03
CA LYS A 649 -43.11 -2.32 -7.64
C LYS A 649 -42.41 -1.88 -8.93
N LEU A 650 -41.08 -1.86 -8.94
CA LEU A 650 -40.32 -1.51 -10.14
C LEU A 650 -40.49 -2.57 -11.23
N ALA A 651 -40.59 -3.86 -10.87
CA ALA A 651 -40.86 -4.92 -11.83
C ALA A 651 -42.26 -4.80 -12.43
N GLU A 652 -43.29 -4.51 -11.63
CA GLU A 652 -44.65 -4.27 -12.11
C GLU A 652 -44.72 -3.09 -13.09
N GLU A 653 -44.11 -1.94 -12.73
CA GLU A 653 -44.07 -0.75 -13.56
C GLU A 653 -43.25 -0.91 -14.85
N SER A 654 -42.34 -1.92 -14.90
CA SER A 654 -41.52 -2.21 -16.06
C SER A 654 -42.24 -3.02 -17.16
N VAL A 655 -43.45 -3.49 -16.90
CA VAL A 655 -44.21 -4.30 -17.86
C VAL A 655 -44.81 -3.40 -18.96
N VAL A 656 -44.54 -3.74 -20.21
CA VAL A 656 -45.00 -3.01 -21.38
C VAL A 656 -46.09 -3.79 -22.12
N LEU A 657 -47.29 -3.20 -22.24
CA LEU A 657 -48.36 -3.77 -23.02
C LEU A 657 -48.14 -3.47 -24.53
N LEU A 658 -47.66 -4.45 -25.26
CA LEU A 658 -47.40 -4.31 -26.70
C LEU A 658 -48.66 -4.51 -27.55
N LYS A 659 -49.60 -5.33 -27.12
CA LYS A 659 -50.82 -5.67 -27.87
C LYS A 659 -51.91 -6.17 -26.91
N ASN A 660 -53.13 -5.68 -27.08
CA ASN A 660 -54.31 -6.16 -26.36
C ASN A 660 -55.49 -6.25 -27.33
N GLU A 661 -55.44 -7.32 -28.19
CA GLU A 661 -56.56 -7.64 -29.12
C GLU A 661 -57.71 -8.25 -28.31
N ASP A 662 -58.93 -7.88 -28.66
CA ASP A 662 -60.16 -8.33 -28.02
C ASP A 662 -60.30 -8.00 -26.51
N ASN A 663 -59.55 -7.01 -26.01
CA ASN A 663 -59.59 -6.61 -24.59
C ASN A 663 -59.43 -7.78 -23.59
N VAL A 664 -58.43 -8.64 -23.84
CA VAL A 664 -58.19 -9.86 -23.03
C VAL A 664 -57.63 -9.49 -21.65
N LEU A 665 -57.00 -8.34 -21.47
CA LEU A 665 -56.48 -7.79 -20.23
C LEU A 665 -57.42 -6.75 -19.65
#